data_a386560d18f8eaf30ba807822abb16ab
#
_entry.id   a386560d18f8eaf30ba807822abb16ab
#
_cell.length_a   1.000
_cell.length_b   1.000
_cell.length_c   1.000
_cell.angle_alpha   90.00
_cell.angle_beta   90.00
_cell.angle_gamma   90.00
#
_symmetry.space_group_name_H-M   'P 1'
#
loop_
_entity.id
_entity.type
_entity.pdbx_description
1 polymer ?
#
loop_
_entity_poly.entity_id
_entity_poly.type
_entity_poly.pdbx_seq_one_letter_code
_entity_poly.pdbx_strand_id
1 'polypeptide(L)'
;MTRKIFATTALPYANGSFHIGHIMEYIQADIWVRFQRMQGNEVHFVCADDAHGAPIMLKAEAEGITPEQLVARIGAERKKYLDGFHIAFDNWHSTHSPENTELSQDIYRKLRAAGLTYSKPVEQFYDPVKNMFLADRYIKGECPKCGAKDQYGDACEVCGSVYTPTDLKNPYSTLSGAAPVLKTSDHYFFKLSDRKCVDFIRLWLDQPGRLQPQVANKAREWLDGEGDKALADWDISRDEPYFGIPIPDAPGKYFYVWLDAPIGYLASFKNYCAKKGIDFAKFLADPDSEQVHFIGKDIIYFHTLFWPAMLKFAGYKVPDNIFVHGFINTASGEKMSKSRGTGLSPLRYLEVGMNPEWLRYYIAAKLNASVEDIDFNPDDFMARVNSDLVGKYINIASRCAGFLKRFAGKLSGGTTVPCVDSLQQHASQIREAYDAREFGFAIRMVMSLADQVNQFVNDAKPWEIAKNPAQEQNLHWICSQAINAFRLLTLYLKPVLPQLAENVEKFLNIDPLQWSDASTLLPDGHHINDYKHLMTRVEEKQLDALFEIEKETPKVTTSTPHPATPAKSGVTAPSPQPSPSKGEGEVSGSPQITIDDFAKIDLRVAKIKMAEHVEGADKLLKLTLDVGALGTRQVFAGIKSAYDPATLVGRLTVVVANLAPRKMKFGMSEGMVLAASGEVPGIFLLSPDAGAQPGMKVK
;
A
#
# COMPACT_ATOMS: atom_id res chain seq x y z
N MET A 1 7.97 -23.36 21.88
CA MET A 1 6.53 -23.75 21.83
C MET A 1 5.99 -23.36 20.47
N THR A 2 5.13 -24.15 19.88
CA THR A 2 4.46 -23.84 18.62
C THR A 2 3.44 -22.73 18.86
N ARG A 3 3.51 -21.64 18.12
CA ARG A 3 2.54 -20.53 18.17
C ARG A 3 1.23 -20.97 17.50
N LYS A 4 0.10 -20.50 18.02
CA LYS A 4 -1.22 -20.66 17.40
C LYS A 4 -1.72 -19.28 16.96
N ILE A 5 -1.80 -19.05 15.66
CA ILE A 5 -2.00 -17.72 15.10
C ILE A 5 -3.27 -17.69 14.25
N PHE A 6 -4.15 -16.76 14.56
CA PHE A 6 -5.21 -16.28 13.68
C PHE A 6 -4.71 -15.00 13.00
N ALA A 7 -4.44 -15.07 11.71
CA ALA A 7 -3.96 -13.94 10.92
C ALA A 7 -5.03 -13.47 9.92
N THR A 8 -5.15 -12.16 9.74
CA THR A 8 -6.08 -11.56 8.78
C THR A 8 -5.50 -10.27 8.19
N THR A 9 -6.10 -9.82 7.08
CA THR A 9 -5.79 -8.55 6.42
C THR A 9 -7.03 -7.66 6.41
N ALA A 10 -6.86 -6.36 6.14
CA ALA A 10 -7.99 -5.46 5.95
C ALA A 10 -8.98 -6.01 4.92
N LEU A 11 -10.27 -5.90 5.22
CA LEU A 11 -11.31 -6.35 4.31
C LEU A 11 -11.46 -5.37 3.15
N PRO A 12 -11.36 -5.84 1.90
CA PRO A 12 -11.57 -5.01 0.73
C PRO A 12 -13.06 -4.70 0.56
N TYR A 13 -13.37 -3.45 0.28
CA TYR A 13 -14.76 -3.04 0.05
C TYR A 13 -15.30 -3.66 -1.25
N ALA A 14 -16.44 -4.35 -1.16
CA ALA A 14 -17.03 -5.13 -2.25
C ALA A 14 -17.76 -4.26 -3.31
N ASN A 15 -17.18 -3.13 -3.70
CA ASN A 15 -17.71 -2.25 -4.73
C ASN A 15 -16.88 -2.26 -6.04
N GLY A 16 -15.84 -3.07 -6.12
CA GLY A 16 -15.00 -3.15 -7.32
C GLY A 16 -13.87 -4.16 -7.24
N SER A 17 -13.11 -4.22 -8.33
CA SER A 17 -11.93 -5.08 -8.48
C SER A 17 -10.81 -4.70 -7.52
N PHE A 18 -9.89 -5.62 -7.22
CA PHE A 18 -8.70 -5.28 -6.46
C PHE A 18 -7.81 -4.28 -7.21
N HIS A 19 -7.22 -3.36 -6.48
CA HIS A 19 -6.10 -2.55 -6.94
C HIS A 19 -4.78 -3.07 -6.38
N ILE A 20 -3.67 -2.55 -6.87
CA ILE A 20 -2.35 -3.03 -6.48
C ILE A 20 -2.06 -2.89 -4.97
N GLY A 21 -2.66 -1.92 -4.29
CA GLY A 21 -2.54 -1.76 -2.83
C GLY A 21 -3.09 -2.96 -2.06
N HIS A 22 -4.24 -3.53 -2.47
CA HIS A 22 -4.75 -4.77 -1.89
C HIS A 22 -3.77 -5.93 -2.12
N ILE A 23 -3.26 -6.06 -3.35
CA ILE A 23 -2.31 -7.13 -3.68
C ILE A 23 -1.02 -7.01 -2.86
N MET A 24 -0.51 -5.79 -2.65
CA MET A 24 0.66 -5.55 -1.80
C MET A 24 0.41 -5.98 -0.36
N GLU A 25 -0.73 -5.60 0.23
CA GLU A 25 -1.11 -6.00 1.59
C GLU A 25 -1.17 -7.52 1.72
N TYR A 26 -1.85 -8.19 0.78
CA TYR A 26 -2.01 -9.64 0.82
C TYR A 26 -0.69 -10.37 0.58
N ILE A 27 0.17 -9.89 -0.30
CA ILE A 27 1.53 -10.43 -0.50
C ILE A 27 2.33 -10.31 0.79
N GLN A 28 2.31 -9.16 1.46
CA GLN A 28 3.02 -8.95 2.72
C GLN A 28 2.55 -9.94 3.80
N ALA A 29 1.25 -10.07 3.98
CA ALA A 29 0.67 -10.99 4.95
C ALA A 29 0.97 -12.45 4.61
N ASP A 30 0.82 -12.84 3.33
CA ASP A 30 1.08 -14.20 2.85
C ASP A 30 2.54 -14.61 3.02
N ILE A 31 3.51 -13.71 2.77
CA ILE A 31 4.93 -13.96 3.03
C ILE A 31 5.16 -14.27 4.50
N TRP A 32 4.62 -13.45 5.40
CA TRP A 32 4.78 -13.67 6.84
C TRP A 32 4.10 -14.97 7.30
N VAL A 33 2.90 -15.25 6.82
CA VAL A 33 2.15 -16.48 7.15
C VAL A 33 2.90 -17.73 6.66
N ARG A 34 3.41 -17.73 5.43
CA ARG A 34 4.23 -18.83 4.88
C ARG A 34 5.48 -19.05 5.71
N PHE A 35 6.15 -17.96 6.08
CA PHE A 35 7.31 -18.03 6.96
C PHE A 35 6.95 -18.64 8.33
N GLN A 36 5.86 -18.22 8.97
CA GLN A 36 5.42 -18.79 10.26
C GLN A 36 5.11 -20.29 10.13
N ARG A 37 4.44 -20.72 9.07
CA ARG A 37 4.18 -22.14 8.79
C ARG A 37 5.46 -22.94 8.59
N MET A 38 6.47 -22.38 7.91
CA MET A 38 7.80 -23.00 7.77
C MET A 38 8.54 -23.13 9.10
N GLN A 39 8.19 -22.34 10.12
CA GLN A 39 8.69 -22.49 11.49
C GLN A 39 7.95 -23.61 12.26
N GLY A 40 6.94 -24.25 11.68
CA GLY A 40 6.12 -25.24 12.34
C GLY A 40 4.99 -24.64 13.20
N ASN A 41 4.68 -23.35 13.08
CA ASN A 41 3.57 -22.72 13.78
C ASN A 41 2.22 -23.08 13.14
N GLU A 42 1.18 -23.20 13.98
CA GLU A 42 -0.21 -23.35 13.55
C GLU A 42 -0.75 -21.97 13.15
N VAL A 43 -1.03 -21.77 11.86
CA VAL A 43 -1.48 -20.47 11.36
C VAL A 43 -2.75 -20.63 10.53
N HIS A 44 -3.80 -19.92 10.93
CA HIS A 44 -5.07 -19.80 10.24
C HIS A 44 -5.16 -18.42 9.60
N PHE A 45 -5.11 -18.36 8.27
CA PHE A 45 -5.05 -17.12 7.50
C PHE A 45 -6.36 -16.89 6.75
N VAL A 46 -7.18 -15.97 7.22
CA VAL A 46 -8.52 -15.73 6.68
C VAL A 46 -8.74 -14.25 6.35
N CYS A 47 -9.67 -14.00 5.42
CA CYS A 47 -10.14 -12.66 5.06
C CYS A 47 -11.60 -12.73 4.61
N ALA A 48 -12.20 -11.58 4.33
CA ALA A 48 -13.56 -11.46 3.81
C ALA A 48 -13.73 -10.21 2.94
N ASP A 49 -14.78 -10.17 2.14
CA ASP A 49 -15.24 -8.92 1.52
C ASP A 49 -16.05 -8.09 2.52
N ASP A 50 -15.78 -6.78 2.61
CA ASP A 50 -16.66 -5.80 3.23
C ASP A 50 -17.81 -5.47 2.27
N ALA A 51 -18.99 -6.01 2.58
CA ALA A 51 -20.09 -6.15 1.63
C ALA A 51 -21.29 -5.22 1.89
N HIS A 52 -21.23 -4.31 2.86
CA HIS A 52 -22.38 -3.48 3.24
C HIS A 52 -22.15 -1.99 2.93
N GLY A 53 -23.22 -1.21 3.04
CA GLY A 53 -23.18 0.23 2.95
C GLY A 53 -23.78 0.83 1.70
N ALA A 54 -24.03 2.13 1.80
CA ALA A 54 -24.72 2.92 0.80
C ALA A 54 -24.00 2.97 -0.59
N PRO A 55 -22.66 3.03 -0.71
CA PRO A 55 -22.01 2.99 -2.03
C PRO A 55 -22.27 1.71 -2.82
N ILE A 56 -22.48 0.57 -2.14
CA ILE A 56 -22.85 -0.69 -2.79
C ILE A 56 -24.27 -0.62 -3.32
N MET A 57 -25.20 -0.07 -2.53
CA MET A 57 -26.60 0.14 -2.95
C MET A 57 -26.68 0.98 -4.22
N LEU A 58 -25.98 2.12 -4.24
CA LEU A 58 -25.98 3.01 -5.41
C LEU A 58 -25.39 2.37 -6.65
N LYS A 59 -24.30 1.65 -6.50
CA LYS A 59 -23.68 0.96 -7.62
C LYS A 59 -24.60 -0.13 -8.16
N ALA A 60 -25.26 -0.87 -7.30
CA ALA A 60 -26.23 -1.88 -7.68
C ALA A 60 -27.44 -1.25 -8.40
N GLU A 61 -27.99 -0.12 -7.88
CA GLU A 61 -29.06 0.63 -8.53
C GLU A 61 -28.65 1.13 -9.93
N ALA A 62 -27.44 1.69 -10.05
CA ALA A 62 -26.90 2.17 -11.33
C ALA A 62 -26.72 1.06 -12.36
N GLU A 63 -26.45 -0.16 -11.92
CA GLU A 63 -26.30 -1.34 -12.76
C GLU A 63 -27.62 -2.13 -12.95
N GLY A 64 -28.72 -1.71 -12.30
CA GLY A 64 -30.04 -2.36 -12.39
C GLY A 64 -30.10 -3.75 -11.76
N ILE A 65 -29.26 -4.01 -10.74
CA ILE A 65 -29.20 -5.29 -10.01
C ILE A 65 -29.39 -5.06 -8.50
N THR A 66 -29.56 -6.12 -7.72
CA THR A 66 -29.63 -5.97 -6.25
C THR A 66 -28.22 -5.86 -5.64
N PRO A 67 -28.10 -5.25 -4.43
CA PRO A 67 -26.84 -5.21 -3.71
C PRO A 67 -26.21 -6.60 -3.50
N GLU A 68 -27.03 -7.61 -3.18
CA GLU A 68 -26.59 -9.00 -3.00
C GLU A 68 -25.99 -9.59 -4.29
N GLN A 69 -26.63 -9.32 -5.45
CA GLN A 69 -26.11 -9.75 -6.75
C GLN A 69 -24.78 -9.08 -7.06
N LEU A 70 -24.63 -7.79 -6.73
CA LEU A 70 -23.39 -7.04 -6.93
C LEU A 70 -22.25 -7.64 -6.11
N VAL A 71 -22.45 -7.82 -4.80
CA VAL A 71 -21.39 -8.34 -3.91
C VAL A 71 -21.04 -9.80 -4.22
N ALA A 72 -22.03 -10.62 -4.60
CA ALA A 72 -21.79 -12.00 -5.03
C ALA A 72 -20.94 -12.07 -6.30
N ARG A 73 -21.23 -11.22 -7.30
CA ARG A 73 -20.44 -11.13 -8.54
C ARG A 73 -19.00 -10.69 -8.24
N ILE A 74 -18.82 -9.66 -7.44
CA ILE A 74 -17.50 -9.15 -7.06
C ILE A 74 -16.73 -10.19 -6.27
N GLY A 75 -17.37 -10.87 -5.30
CA GLY A 75 -16.76 -11.94 -4.53
C GLY A 75 -16.27 -13.11 -5.38
N ALA A 76 -17.03 -13.48 -6.43
CA ALA A 76 -16.64 -14.53 -7.36
C ALA A 76 -15.36 -14.23 -8.16
N GLU A 77 -15.03 -12.94 -8.34
CA GLU A 77 -13.81 -12.53 -9.05
C GLU A 77 -12.55 -12.64 -8.17
N ARG A 78 -12.69 -12.64 -6.84
CA ARG A 78 -11.55 -12.60 -5.89
C ARG A 78 -10.54 -13.71 -6.14
N LYS A 79 -11.05 -14.92 -6.41
CA LYS A 79 -10.21 -16.09 -6.65
C LYS A 79 -9.18 -15.89 -7.78
N LYS A 80 -9.53 -15.15 -8.84
CA LYS A 80 -8.60 -14.88 -9.95
C LYS A 80 -7.36 -14.13 -9.50
N TYR A 81 -7.54 -13.17 -8.59
CA TYR A 81 -6.44 -12.39 -8.04
C TYR A 81 -5.62 -13.20 -7.05
N LEU A 82 -6.28 -13.90 -6.12
CA LEU A 82 -5.62 -14.62 -5.05
C LEU A 82 -4.78 -15.77 -5.62
N ASP A 83 -5.36 -16.60 -6.47
CA ASP A 83 -4.64 -17.68 -7.17
C ASP A 83 -3.54 -17.09 -8.08
N GLY A 84 -3.87 -16.04 -8.83
CA GLY A 84 -2.96 -15.39 -9.78
C GLY A 84 -1.69 -14.85 -9.14
N PHE A 85 -1.76 -14.35 -7.90
CA PHE A 85 -0.60 -13.84 -7.15
C PHE A 85 -0.09 -14.79 -6.07
N HIS A 86 -0.52 -16.07 -6.09
CA HIS A 86 -0.13 -17.11 -5.12
C HIS A 86 -0.40 -16.72 -3.67
N ILE A 87 -1.51 -16.02 -3.40
CA ILE A 87 -1.94 -15.63 -2.06
C ILE A 87 -2.85 -16.74 -1.52
N ALA A 88 -2.45 -17.36 -0.42
CA ALA A 88 -3.06 -18.58 0.09
C ALA A 88 -3.83 -18.34 1.39
N PHE A 89 -4.96 -17.62 1.31
CA PHE A 89 -5.93 -17.60 2.40
C PHE A 89 -6.57 -18.98 2.61
N ASP A 90 -6.69 -19.40 3.86
CA ASP A 90 -7.40 -20.64 4.22
C ASP A 90 -8.92 -20.49 4.07
N ASN A 91 -9.43 -19.27 4.22
CA ASN A 91 -10.83 -18.93 4.01
C ASN A 91 -10.99 -17.50 3.50
N TRP A 92 -11.84 -17.34 2.49
CA TRP A 92 -12.34 -16.05 2.04
C TRP A 92 -13.85 -16.03 2.23
N HIS A 93 -14.37 -15.03 2.94
CA HIS A 93 -15.78 -14.95 3.31
C HIS A 93 -16.39 -13.60 2.93
N SER A 94 -17.49 -13.21 3.56
CA SER A 94 -18.17 -11.93 3.35
C SER A 94 -18.78 -11.43 4.66
N THR A 95 -18.81 -10.11 4.86
CA THR A 95 -19.59 -9.53 5.96
C THR A 95 -21.10 -9.71 5.75
N HIS A 96 -21.54 -9.89 4.50
CA HIS A 96 -22.92 -10.30 4.20
C HIS A 96 -23.09 -11.81 4.40
N SER A 97 -23.10 -12.21 5.69
CA SER A 97 -23.18 -13.63 6.10
C SER A 97 -23.91 -13.81 7.43
N PRO A 98 -24.47 -15.00 7.68
CA PRO A 98 -25.12 -15.32 8.96
C PRO A 98 -24.16 -15.15 10.15
N GLU A 99 -22.90 -15.56 10.01
CA GLU A 99 -21.89 -15.46 11.06
C GLU A 99 -21.62 -14.01 11.44
N ASN A 100 -21.53 -13.11 10.44
CA ASN A 100 -21.30 -11.69 10.70
C ASN A 100 -22.54 -11.05 11.36
N THR A 101 -23.72 -11.40 10.91
CA THR A 101 -24.99 -10.94 11.51
C THR A 101 -25.08 -11.36 12.99
N GLU A 102 -24.82 -12.63 13.28
CA GLU A 102 -24.85 -13.17 14.66
C GLU A 102 -23.84 -12.45 15.55
N LEU A 103 -22.58 -12.33 15.11
CA LEU A 103 -21.50 -11.71 15.88
C LEU A 103 -21.74 -10.21 16.08
N SER A 104 -22.19 -9.48 15.07
CA SER A 104 -22.48 -8.04 15.17
C SER A 104 -23.58 -7.75 16.17
N GLN A 105 -24.65 -8.56 16.14
CA GLN A 105 -25.75 -8.42 17.09
C GLN A 105 -25.36 -8.85 18.50
N ASP A 106 -24.53 -9.88 18.67
CA ASP A 106 -24.02 -10.32 19.98
C ASP A 106 -23.11 -9.26 20.59
N ILE A 107 -22.15 -8.75 19.83
CA ILE A 107 -21.24 -7.68 20.27
C ILE A 107 -22.05 -6.45 20.68
N TYR A 108 -23.01 -6.00 19.87
CA TYR A 108 -23.87 -4.86 20.20
C TYR A 108 -24.63 -5.08 21.53
N ARG A 109 -25.26 -6.25 21.72
CA ARG A 109 -25.98 -6.57 22.98
C ARG A 109 -25.07 -6.51 24.18
N LYS A 110 -23.85 -7.03 24.06
CA LYS A 110 -22.83 -7.02 25.13
C LYS A 110 -22.35 -5.61 25.45
N LEU A 111 -22.08 -4.79 24.42
CA LEU A 111 -21.73 -3.37 24.60
C LEU A 111 -22.86 -2.58 25.27
N ARG A 112 -24.12 -2.85 24.88
CA ARG A 112 -25.30 -2.26 25.52
C ARG A 112 -25.41 -2.68 26.98
N ALA A 113 -25.22 -3.96 27.30
CA ALA A 113 -25.22 -4.46 28.67
C ALA A 113 -24.08 -3.86 29.52
N ALA A 114 -22.92 -3.55 28.91
CA ALA A 114 -21.82 -2.86 29.56
C ALA A 114 -22.06 -1.34 29.76
N GLY A 115 -23.21 -0.79 29.28
CA GLY A 115 -23.57 0.63 29.36
C GLY A 115 -22.77 1.52 28.40
N LEU A 116 -22.16 0.95 27.36
CA LEU A 116 -21.30 1.63 26.41
C LEU A 116 -22.02 2.01 25.11
N THR A 117 -23.34 1.88 25.04
CA THR A 117 -24.14 2.42 23.93
C THR A 117 -25.24 3.36 24.45
N TYR A 118 -25.61 4.32 23.62
CA TYR A 118 -26.74 5.22 23.88
C TYR A 118 -27.33 5.69 22.56
N SER A 119 -28.51 6.29 22.58
CA SER A 119 -29.10 6.97 21.43
C SER A 119 -29.23 8.46 21.69
N LYS A 120 -29.12 9.26 20.64
CA LYS A 120 -29.44 10.69 20.64
C LYS A 120 -29.98 11.11 19.27
N PRO A 121 -30.85 12.14 19.24
CA PRO A 121 -31.31 12.73 17.99
C PRO A 121 -30.15 13.38 17.24
N VAL A 122 -30.08 13.12 15.93
CA VAL A 122 -29.11 13.71 15.00
C VAL A 122 -29.90 14.36 13.86
N GLU A 123 -29.60 15.61 13.56
CA GLU A 123 -30.18 16.32 12.43
C GLU A 123 -29.34 16.03 11.17
N GLN A 124 -30.00 15.56 10.11
CA GLN A 124 -29.36 15.17 8.86
C GLN A 124 -30.20 15.65 7.66
N PHE A 125 -29.52 15.75 6.51
CA PHE A 125 -30.25 15.98 5.26
C PHE A 125 -31.00 14.75 4.80
N TYR A 126 -32.22 14.96 4.36
CA TYR A 126 -33.14 13.98 3.85
C TYR A 126 -33.58 14.35 2.43
N ASP A 127 -33.50 13.38 1.52
CA ASP A 127 -33.99 13.54 0.15
C ASP A 127 -35.51 13.29 0.11
N PRO A 128 -36.33 14.30 -0.15
CA PRO A 128 -37.78 14.13 -0.17
C PRO A 128 -38.27 13.33 -1.38
N VAL A 129 -37.50 13.21 -2.46
CA VAL A 129 -37.83 12.46 -3.68
C VAL A 129 -37.50 10.98 -3.53
N LYS A 130 -36.33 10.68 -3.01
CA LYS A 130 -35.86 9.30 -2.75
C LYS A 130 -36.36 8.74 -1.42
N ASN A 131 -36.94 9.57 -0.56
CA ASN A 131 -37.40 9.22 0.79
C ASN A 131 -36.35 8.55 1.65
N MET A 132 -35.13 9.13 1.69
CA MET A 132 -34.01 8.59 2.45
C MET A 132 -33.12 9.68 3.03
N PHE A 133 -32.46 9.38 4.14
CA PHE A 133 -31.37 10.21 4.66
C PHE A 133 -30.15 10.15 3.75
N LEU A 134 -29.47 11.29 3.59
CA LEU A 134 -28.34 11.42 2.70
C LEU A 134 -27.03 11.30 3.49
N ALA A 135 -26.20 10.31 3.13
CA ALA A 135 -24.82 10.25 3.58
C ALA A 135 -23.97 11.35 2.91
N ASP A 136 -22.82 11.66 3.49
CA ASP A 136 -21.94 12.77 3.09
C ASP A 136 -21.62 12.81 1.58
N ARG A 137 -21.48 11.64 0.96
CA ARG A 137 -21.22 11.50 -0.48
C ARG A 137 -22.46 11.60 -1.38
N TYR A 138 -23.65 11.71 -0.79
CA TYR A 138 -24.92 11.89 -1.51
C TYR A 138 -25.39 13.33 -1.53
N ILE A 139 -24.62 14.22 -0.90
CA ILE A 139 -24.86 15.65 -0.88
C ILE A 139 -23.71 16.37 -1.54
N LYS A 140 -24.05 17.32 -2.38
CA LYS A 140 -23.13 18.32 -2.89
C LYS A 140 -23.71 19.71 -2.66
N GLY A 141 -22.81 20.70 -2.61
CA GLY A 141 -23.19 22.09 -2.44
C GLY A 141 -21.99 23.00 -2.60
N GLU A 142 -22.12 24.25 -2.15
CA GLU A 142 -21.03 25.20 -2.17
C GLU A 142 -20.25 25.12 -0.84
N CYS A 143 -18.93 25.10 -0.92
CA CYS A 143 -18.07 25.08 0.26
C CYS A 143 -18.35 26.28 1.18
N PRO A 144 -18.55 26.09 2.49
CA PRO A 144 -18.83 27.21 3.41
C PRO A 144 -17.67 28.18 3.54
N LYS A 145 -16.42 27.73 3.29
CA LYS A 145 -15.20 28.56 3.43
C LYS A 145 -14.78 29.28 2.15
N CYS A 146 -14.66 28.57 1.04
CA CYS A 146 -14.13 29.16 -0.21
C CYS A 146 -15.20 29.42 -1.28
N GLY A 147 -16.42 28.95 -1.11
CA GLY A 147 -17.52 29.13 -2.08
C GLY A 147 -17.41 28.24 -3.33
N ALA A 148 -16.47 27.31 -3.38
CA ALA A 148 -16.35 26.37 -4.49
C ALA A 148 -17.64 25.54 -4.61
N LYS A 149 -18.16 25.42 -5.85
CA LYS A 149 -19.39 24.68 -6.15
C LYS A 149 -19.13 23.17 -6.22
N ASP A 150 -20.20 22.39 -6.13
CA ASP A 150 -20.20 20.93 -6.33
C ASP A 150 -19.30 20.14 -5.38
N GLN A 151 -19.06 20.68 -4.18
CA GLN A 151 -18.26 20.03 -3.14
C GLN A 151 -19.11 19.04 -2.35
N TYR A 152 -18.51 17.91 -1.95
CA TYR A 152 -19.16 16.88 -1.14
C TYR A 152 -19.40 17.33 0.30
N GLY A 153 -20.25 16.61 1.03
CA GLY A 153 -20.68 16.96 2.39
C GLY A 153 -19.63 16.78 3.49
N ASP A 154 -18.48 16.21 3.19
CA ASP A 154 -17.40 15.89 4.16
C ASP A 154 -16.19 16.82 4.06
N ALA A 155 -15.83 17.23 2.84
CA ALA A 155 -14.63 18.06 2.62
C ALA A 155 -14.68 18.79 1.28
N CYS A 156 -13.99 19.93 1.21
CA CYS A 156 -13.80 20.68 -0.02
C CYS A 156 -12.58 20.18 -0.80
N GLU A 157 -12.76 19.72 -2.02
CA GLU A 157 -11.69 19.28 -2.89
C GLU A 157 -10.79 20.44 -3.37
N VAL A 158 -11.28 21.68 -3.31
CA VAL A 158 -10.56 22.87 -3.77
C VAL A 158 -9.68 23.48 -2.69
N CYS A 159 -10.20 23.65 -1.46
CA CYS A 159 -9.43 24.31 -0.39
C CYS A 159 -9.03 23.38 0.77
N GLY A 160 -9.39 22.08 0.68
CA GLY A 160 -9.03 21.07 1.69
C GLY A 160 -9.72 21.23 3.05
N SER A 161 -10.71 22.14 3.20
CA SER A 161 -11.39 22.32 4.48
C SER A 161 -12.41 21.20 4.71
N VAL A 162 -12.41 20.68 5.94
CA VAL A 162 -13.39 19.72 6.44
C VAL A 162 -14.55 20.47 7.09
N TYR A 163 -15.78 19.99 6.92
CA TYR A 163 -17.02 20.55 7.46
C TYR A 163 -18.09 19.44 7.56
N THR A 164 -19.21 19.72 8.22
CA THR A 164 -20.35 18.81 8.24
C THR A 164 -21.23 19.02 7.00
N PRO A 165 -21.99 18.01 6.55
CA PRO A 165 -22.91 18.16 5.40
C PRO A 165 -23.86 19.36 5.55
N THR A 166 -24.30 19.64 6.77
CA THR A 166 -25.22 20.74 7.10
C THR A 166 -24.63 22.13 6.95
N ASP A 167 -23.29 22.25 6.86
CA ASP A 167 -22.60 23.54 6.65
C ASP A 167 -22.56 23.95 5.17
N LEU A 168 -22.83 23.03 4.24
CA LEU A 168 -22.86 23.32 2.81
C LEU A 168 -23.89 24.39 2.47
N LYS A 169 -23.52 25.33 1.61
CA LYS A 169 -24.46 26.30 1.04
C LYS A 169 -25.10 25.71 -0.22
N ASN A 170 -26.38 26.02 -0.43
CA ASN A 170 -27.16 25.54 -1.58
C ASN A 170 -27.01 24.00 -1.79
N PRO A 171 -27.22 23.17 -0.74
CA PRO A 171 -27.04 21.74 -0.86
C PRO A 171 -28.07 21.11 -1.81
N TYR A 172 -27.64 20.07 -2.53
CA TYR A 172 -28.52 19.25 -3.36
C TYR A 172 -28.14 17.77 -3.27
N SER A 173 -29.18 16.92 -3.41
CA SER A 173 -28.98 15.47 -3.48
C SER A 173 -28.34 15.07 -4.80
N THR A 174 -27.27 14.30 -4.76
CA THR A 174 -26.65 13.72 -5.97
C THR A 174 -27.51 12.60 -6.58
N LEU A 175 -28.51 12.10 -5.83
CA LEU A 175 -29.38 11.00 -6.24
C LEU A 175 -30.62 11.48 -7.05
N SER A 176 -31.17 12.61 -6.67
CA SER A 176 -32.42 13.14 -7.27
C SER A 176 -32.26 14.53 -7.85
N GLY A 177 -31.17 15.24 -7.53
CA GLY A 177 -31.00 16.67 -7.83
C GLY A 177 -31.87 17.59 -6.97
N ALA A 178 -32.72 17.07 -6.07
CA ALA A 178 -33.58 17.86 -5.22
C ALA A 178 -32.80 18.58 -4.11
N ALA A 179 -33.33 19.74 -3.69
CA ALA A 179 -32.87 20.37 -2.45
C ALA A 179 -33.29 19.50 -1.26
N PRO A 180 -32.34 19.06 -0.42
CA PRO A 180 -32.66 18.23 0.72
C PRO A 180 -33.30 19.06 1.83
N VAL A 181 -34.04 18.37 2.69
CA VAL A 181 -34.64 18.97 3.89
C VAL A 181 -33.95 18.42 5.13
N LEU A 182 -33.86 19.21 6.18
CA LEU A 182 -33.34 18.72 7.46
C LEU A 182 -34.43 17.90 8.15
N LYS A 183 -34.05 16.71 8.62
CA LYS A 183 -34.87 15.83 9.47
C LYS A 183 -34.03 15.30 10.61
N THR A 184 -34.69 15.13 11.75
CA THR A 184 -34.06 14.51 12.94
C THR A 184 -34.36 13.02 12.96
N SER A 185 -33.35 12.22 13.25
CA SER A 185 -33.42 10.77 13.47
C SER A 185 -32.63 10.37 14.69
N ASP A 186 -33.11 9.39 15.46
CA ASP A 186 -32.39 8.86 16.61
C ASP A 186 -31.26 7.95 16.11
N HIS A 187 -30.03 8.30 16.42
CA HIS A 187 -28.84 7.51 16.11
C HIS A 187 -28.28 6.85 17.36
N TYR A 188 -27.72 5.66 17.17
CA TYR A 188 -27.04 4.90 18.20
C TYR A 188 -25.55 5.14 18.15
N PHE A 189 -24.95 5.31 19.34
CA PHE A 189 -23.54 5.62 19.48
C PHE A 189 -22.84 4.60 20.39
N PHE A 190 -21.58 4.27 20.05
CA PHE A 190 -20.67 3.60 20.95
C PHE A 190 -19.87 4.65 21.71
N LYS A 191 -19.85 4.54 23.06
CA LYS A 191 -19.17 5.49 23.94
C LYS A 191 -17.66 5.25 23.96
N LEU A 192 -17.00 5.52 22.83
CA LEU A 192 -15.55 5.35 22.71
C LEU A 192 -14.79 6.30 23.64
N SER A 193 -15.34 7.49 23.91
CA SER A 193 -14.79 8.48 24.83
C SER A 193 -15.00 8.12 26.33
N ASP A 194 -15.76 7.07 26.65
CA ASP A 194 -15.93 6.63 28.04
C ASP A 194 -14.56 6.31 28.65
N ARG A 195 -14.39 6.76 29.91
CA ARG A 195 -13.13 6.56 30.63
C ARG A 195 -12.66 5.11 30.65
N LYS A 196 -13.59 4.16 30.76
CA LYS A 196 -13.25 2.72 30.72
C LYS A 196 -12.58 2.33 29.40
N CYS A 197 -13.08 2.86 28.28
CA CYS A 197 -12.50 2.62 26.95
C CYS A 197 -11.13 3.27 26.82
N VAL A 198 -11.01 4.53 27.21
CA VAL A 198 -9.75 5.30 27.16
C VAL A 198 -8.68 4.65 28.02
N ASP A 199 -8.99 4.31 29.28
CA ASP A 199 -8.03 3.68 30.20
C ASP A 199 -7.59 2.30 29.66
N PHE A 200 -8.51 1.50 29.13
CA PHE A 200 -8.18 0.23 28.51
C PHE A 200 -7.27 0.42 27.27
N ILE A 201 -7.62 1.33 26.37
CA ILE A 201 -6.84 1.55 25.13
C ILE A 201 -5.42 1.99 25.49
N ARG A 202 -5.22 2.88 26.46
CA ARG A 202 -3.89 3.28 26.94
C ARG A 202 -3.06 2.07 27.37
N LEU A 203 -3.61 1.23 28.24
CA LEU A 203 -2.94 0.02 28.71
C LEU A 203 -2.63 -0.95 27.57
N TRP A 204 -3.54 -1.05 26.57
CA TRP A 204 -3.37 -1.92 25.42
C TRP A 204 -2.28 -1.41 24.47
N LEU A 205 -2.21 -0.08 24.24
CA LEU A 205 -1.18 0.56 23.40
C LEU A 205 0.23 0.46 24.00
N ASP A 206 0.34 0.39 25.32
CA ASP A 206 1.63 0.34 26.04
C ASP A 206 2.23 -1.07 26.09
N GLN A 207 1.52 -2.08 25.58
CA GLN A 207 2.06 -3.44 25.53
C GLN A 207 3.19 -3.54 24.48
N PRO A 208 4.37 -4.05 24.86
CA PRO A 208 5.50 -4.16 23.95
C PRO A 208 5.18 -5.03 22.71
N GLY A 209 5.64 -4.59 21.53
CA GLY A 209 5.54 -5.35 20.29
C GLY A 209 4.16 -5.38 19.64
N ARG A 210 3.14 -4.80 20.26
CA ARG A 210 1.76 -4.81 19.76
C ARG A 210 1.58 -3.95 18.51
N LEU A 211 2.19 -2.78 18.49
CA LEU A 211 2.16 -1.82 17.39
C LEU A 211 3.56 -1.31 17.06
N GLN A 212 3.75 -0.85 15.82
CA GLN A 212 4.95 -0.07 15.47
C GLN A 212 4.97 1.24 16.26
N PRO A 213 6.14 1.77 16.66
CA PRO A 213 6.25 2.98 17.48
C PRO A 213 5.50 4.19 16.92
N GLN A 214 5.60 4.42 15.61
CA GLN A 214 4.89 5.54 14.95
C GLN A 214 3.37 5.37 14.97
N VAL A 215 2.86 4.14 14.87
CA VAL A 215 1.43 3.83 14.97
C VAL A 215 0.92 4.06 16.40
N ALA A 216 1.65 3.57 17.40
CA ALA A 216 1.32 3.79 18.80
C ALA A 216 1.33 5.27 19.18
N ASN A 217 2.32 6.03 18.68
CA ASN A 217 2.38 7.48 18.90
C ASN A 217 1.18 8.19 18.28
N LYS A 218 0.80 7.81 17.04
CA LYS A 218 -0.37 8.38 16.39
C LYS A 218 -1.67 8.07 17.12
N ALA A 219 -1.83 6.85 17.63
CA ALA A 219 -3.00 6.49 18.45
C ALA A 219 -3.07 7.30 19.76
N ARG A 220 -1.91 7.56 20.41
CA ARG A 220 -1.85 8.42 21.61
C ARG A 220 -2.24 9.87 21.32
N GLU A 221 -1.83 10.43 20.16
CA GLU A 221 -2.27 11.78 19.76
C GLU A 221 -3.80 11.92 19.73
N TRP A 222 -4.52 10.89 19.25
CA TRP A 222 -5.98 10.90 19.24
C TRP A 222 -6.59 10.71 20.64
N LEU A 223 -5.95 9.91 21.51
CA LEU A 223 -6.41 9.72 22.88
C LEU A 223 -6.18 10.95 23.77
N ASP A 224 -5.14 11.71 23.49
CA ASP A 224 -4.73 12.89 24.24
C ASP A 224 -5.28 14.19 23.61
N GLY A 225 -6.06 14.09 22.54
CA GLY A 225 -6.67 15.23 21.87
C GLY A 225 -7.62 16.00 22.80
N GLU A 226 -7.55 17.33 22.74
CA GLU A 226 -8.42 18.23 23.50
C GLU A 226 -9.30 19.08 22.58
N GLY A 227 -10.43 19.58 23.09
CA GLY A 227 -11.38 20.39 22.33
C GLY A 227 -11.93 19.67 21.11
N ASP A 228 -11.83 20.27 19.94
CA ASP A 228 -12.33 19.69 18.67
C ASP A 228 -11.56 18.45 18.21
N LYS A 229 -10.42 18.15 18.83
CA LYS A 229 -9.60 16.96 18.58
C LYS A 229 -9.80 15.86 19.61
N ALA A 230 -10.66 16.08 20.61
CA ALA A 230 -10.95 15.05 21.63
C ALA A 230 -11.56 13.80 21.00
N LEU A 231 -11.24 12.65 21.59
CA LEU A 231 -11.82 11.38 21.17
C LEU A 231 -13.34 11.43 21.28
N ALA A 232 -14.04 11.29 20.17
CA ALA A 232 -15.50 11.36 20.09
C ALA A 232 -16.14 9.97 20.15
N ASP A 233 -17.38 9.91 20.62
CA ASP A 233 -18.20 8.73 20.52
C ASP A 233 -18.55 8.44 19.05
N TRP A 234 -18.66 7.16 18.73
CA TRP A 234 -18.80 6.71 17.36
C TRP A 234 -20.28 6.43 17.02
N ASP A 235 -20.80 7.05 15.96
CA ASP A 235 -22.12 6.74 15.40
C ASP A 235 -22.09 5.37 14.71
N ILE A 236 -22.84 4.41 15.25
CA ILE A 236 -22.89 3.03 14.81
C ILE A 236 -24.17 2.65 14.07
N SER A 237 -25.01 3.62 13.72
CA SER A 237 -26.31 3.36 13.11
C SER A 237 -26.53 4.10 11.80
N ARG A 238 -27.43 3.56 10.97
CA ARG A 238 -27.95 4.19 9.75
C ARG A 238 -29.45 3.90 9.64
N ASP A 239 -30.17 4.84 9.04
CA ASP A 239 -31.60 4.72 8.76
C ASP A 239 -31.87 3.90 7.50
N GLU A 240 -33.02 3.23 7.44
CA GLU A 240 -33.52 2.62 6.20
C GLU A 240 -33.82 3.68 5.11
N PRO A 241 -33.66 3.36 3.83
CA PRO A 241 -33.17 2.10 3.28
C PRO A 241 -31.64 2.01 3.40
N TYR A 242 -31.13 0.92 3.94
CA TYR A 242 -29.69 0.69 4.06
C TYR A 242 -29.35 -0.80 3.87
N PHE A 243 -28.37 -1.10 3.06
CA PHE A 243 -27.87 -2.45 2.89
C PHE A 243 -26.84 -2.76 3.98
N GLY A 244 -27.28 -3.50 4.98
CA GLY A 244 -26.50 -3.79 6.18
C GLY A 244 -27.23 -4.73 7.14
N ILE A 245 -26.68 -4.88 8.34
CA ILE A 245 -27.22 -5.74 9.38
C ILE A 245 -28.19 -4.93 10.26
N PRO A 246 -29.43 -5.39 10.48
CA PRO A 246 -30.38 -4.69 11.33
C PRO A 246 -29.94 -4.67 12.80
N ILE A 247 -30.12 -3.52 13.46
CA ILE A 247 -29.85 -3.36 14.90
C ILE A 247 -30.98 -4.05 15.70
N PRO A 248 -30.65 -4.94 16.64
CA PRO A 248 -31.67 -5.56 17.51
C PRO A 248 -32.47 -4.51 18.28
N ASP A 249 -33.77 -4.71 18.37
CA ASP A 249 -34.71 -3.86 19.10
C ASP A 249 -34.78 -2.40 18.61
N ALA A 250 -34.36 -2.13 17.36
CA ALA A 250 -34.37 -0.81 16.73
C ALA A 250 -34.93 -0.90 15.28
N PRO A 251 -36.25 -1.00 15.11
CA PRO A 251 -36.88 -1.12 13.79
C PRO A 251 -36.47 0.02 12.86
N GLY A 252 -36.12 -0.30 11.58
CA GLY A 252 -35.67 0.66 10.59
C GLY A 252 -34.24 1.19 10.79
N LYS A 253 -33.49 0.57 11.71
CA LYS A 253 -32.07 0.93 11.97
C LYS A 253 -31.16 -0.21 11.64
N TYR A 254 -30.04 0.11 11.03
CA TYR A 254 -28.99 -0.83 10.61
C TYR A 254 -27.65 -0.42 11.20
N PHE A 255 -26.76 -1.38 11.41
CA PHE A 255 -25.39 -1.04 11.79
C PHE A 255 -24.69 -0.31 10.67
N TYR A 256 -23.97 0.74 11.04
CA TYR A 256 -23.04 1.39 10.14
C TYR A 256 -21.91 0.45 9.75
N VAL A 257 -21.53 0.46 8.47
CA VAL A 257 -20.54 -0.48 7.91
C VAL A 257 -19.22 -0.57 8.70
N TRP A 258 -18.78 0.52 9.31
CA TRP A 258 -17.58 0.52 10.14
C TRP A 258 -17.71 -0.20 11.48
N LEU A 259 -18.93 -0.55 11.90
CA LEU A 259 -19.11 -1.48 13.03
C LEU A 259 -19.03 -2.92 12.55
N ASP A 260 -19.72 -3.28 11.48
CA ASP A 260 -19.82 -4.68 11.05
C ASP A 260 -18.62 -5.16 10.21
N ALA A 261 -17.91 -4.25 9.53
CA ALA A 261 -16.73 -4.59 8.74
C ALA A 261 -15.63 -5.29 9.57
N PRO A 262 -15.12 -4.74 10.67
CA PRO A 262 -14.08 -5.41 11.45
C PRO A 262 -14.56 -6.72 12.10
N ILE A 263 -15.85 -6.88 12.34
CA ILE A 263 -16.43 -8.15 12.82
C ILE A 263 -16.31 -9.24 11.76
N GLY A 264 -16.24 -8.88 10.49
CA GLY A 264 -15.98 -9.77 9.37
C GLY A 264 -14.71 -10.61 9.51
N TYR A 265 -13.69 -10.14 10.23
CA TYR A 265 -12.51 -10.94 10.59
C TYR A 265 -12.90 -12.17 11.39
N LEU A 266 -13.68 -11.95 12.46
CA LEU A 266 -14.16 -13.02 13.31
C LEU A 266 -15.18 -13.91 12.60
N ALA A 267 -16.04 -13.34 11.75
CA ALA A 267 -17.02 -14.07 10.96
C ALA A 267 -16.35 -15.04 9.98
N SER A 268 -15.32 -14.59 9.28
CA SER A 268 -14.53 -15.45 8.40
C SER A 268 -13.82 -16.55 9.18
N PHE A 269 -13.23 -16.23 10.33
CA PHE A 269 -12.58 -17.23 11.16
C PHE A 269 -13.57 -18.21 11.75
N LYS A 270 -14.76 -17.77 12.20
CA LYS A 270 -15.84 -18.65 12.68
C LYS A 270 -16.31 -19.62 11.60
N ASN A 271 -16.53 -19.14 10.39
CA ASN A 271 -16.90 -19.96 9.23
C ASN A 271 -15.80 -20.99 8.90
N TYR A 272 -14.53 -20.58 8.92
CA TYR A 272 -13.40 -21.47 8.74
C TYR A 272 -13.34 -22.55 9.82
N CYS A 273 -13.46 -22.18 11.08
CA CYS A 273 -13.46 -23.11 12.22
C CYS A 273 -14.55 -24.16 12.07
N ALA A 274 -15.77 -23.77 11.69
CA ALA A 274 -16.86 -24.69 11.43
C ALA A 274 -16.52 -25.71 10.33
N LYS A 275 -15.89 -25.26 9.23
CA LYS A 275 -15.45 -26.13 8.12
C LYS A 275 -14.36 -27.12 8.52
N LYS A 276 -13.51 -26.75 9.49
CA LYS A 276 -12.34 -27.54 9.93
C LYS A 276 -12.57 -28.32 11.22
N GLY A 277 -13.73 -28.17 11.86
CA GLY A 277 -14.01 -28.81 13.16
C GLY A 277 -13.20 -28.20 14.31
N ILE A 278 -12.78 -26.93 14.19
CA ILE A 278 -12.09 -26.18 15.24
C ILE A 278 -13.14 -25.49 16.10
N ASP A 279 -12.97 -25.53 17.42
CA ASP A 279 -13.82 -24.78 18.34
C ASP A 279 -13.41 -23.30 18.36
N PHE A 280 -14.18 -22.45 17.69
CA PHE A 280 -13.95 -21.03 17.57
C PHE A 280 -13.86 -20.32 18.93
N ALA A 281 -14.78 -20.62 19.85
CA ALA A 281 -14.82 -19.96 21.15
C ALA A 281 -13.61 -20.37 22.00
N LYS A 282 -13.28 -21.67 21.99
CA LYS A 282 -12.11 -22.20 22.71
C LYS A 282 -10.79 -21.62 22.13
N PHE A 283 -10.68 -21.49 20.81
CA PHE A 283 -9.49 -20.91 20.18
C PHE A 283 -9.27 -19.46 20.62
N LEU A 284 -10.34 -18.63 20.60
CA LEU A 284 -10.24 -17.23 21.02
C LEU A 284 -10.05 -17.07 22.54
N ALA A 285 -10.52 -18.00 23.33
CA ALA A 285 -10.33 -17.99 24.78
C ALA A 285 -8.95 -18.52 25.22
N ASP A 286 -8.22 -19.20 24.33
CA ASP A 286 -6.87 -19.71 24.61
C ASP A 286 -5.89 -18.53 24.78
N PRO A 287 -5.25 -18.36 25.96
CA PRO A 287 -4.29 -17.29 26.18
C PRO A 287 -3.05 -17.40 25.30
N ASP A 288 -2.72 -18.61 24.85
CA ASP A 288 -1.58 -18.89 23.98
C ASP A 288 -1.89 -18.71 22.49
N SER A 289 -3.15 -18.44 22.13
CA SER A 289 -3.50 -18.06 20.76
C SER A 289 -3.17 -16.59 20.51
N GLU A 290 -2.81 -16.27 19.27
CA GLU A 290 -2.49 -14.91 18.85
C GLU A 290 -3.46 -14.47 17.76
N GLN A 291 -3.90 -13.21 17.81
CA GLN A 291 -4.69 -12.54 16.79
C GLN A 291 -3.85 -11.44 16.15
N VAL A 292 -3.57 -11.58 14.84
CA VAL A 292 -2.67 -10.71 14.09
C VAL A 292 -3.39 -10.09 12.90
N HIS A 293 -3.33 -8.77 12.78
CA HIS A 293 -3.93 -8.01 11.68
C HIS A 293 -2.86 -7.33 10.84
N PHE A 294 -3.01 -7.39 9.51
CA PHE A 294 -2.27 -6.57 8.55
C PHE A 294 -3.22 -5.53 7.98
N ILE A 295 -2.86 -4.25 8.05
CA ILE A 295 -3.73 -3.15 7.62
C ILE A 295 -2.96 -2.02 6.95
N GLY A 296 -3.64 -1.26 6.09
CA GLY A 296 -3.16 0.02 5.56
C GLY A 296 -3.17 1.14 6.61
N LYS A 297 -2.33 2.14 6.43
CA LYS A 297 -2.20 3.30 7.34
C LYS A 297 -3.46 4.17 7.43
N ASP A 298 -4.36 4.09 6.48
CA ASP A 298 -5.62 4.85 6.42
C ASP A 298 -6.68 4.40 7.43
N ILE A 299 -6.54 3.18 7.95
CA ILE A 299 -7.49 2.60 8.92
C ILE A 299 -6.89 2.38 10.32
N ILE A 300 -5.77 3.05 10.62
CA ILE A 300 -5.13 2.99 11.94
C ILE A 300 -6.12 3.35 13.06
N TYR A 301 -6.88 4.45 12.89
CA TYR A 301 -7.82 4.94 13.90
C TYR A 301 -8.79 3.83 14.36
N PHE A 302 -9.40 3.14 13.39
CA PHE A 302 -10.37 2.08 13.68
C PHE A 302 -9.75 0.89 14.40
N HIS A 303 -8.56 0.47 13.98
CA HIS A 303 -7.91 -0.73 14.50
C HIS A 303 -7.16 -0.51 15.81
N THR A 304 -6.80 0.73 16.13
CA THR A 304 -6.06 1.03 17.37
C THR A 304 -6.93 1.59 18.49
N LEU A 305 -8.12 2.12 18.17
CA LEU A 305 -9.02 2.72 19.16
C LEU A 305 -10.35 1.98 19.22
N PHE A 306 -11.12 1.99 18.12
CA PHE A 306 -12.47 1.46 18.09
C PHE A 306 -12.52 -0.07 18.24
N TRP A 307 -11.82 -0.80 17.38
CA TRP A 307 -11.85 -2.26 17.33
C TRP A 307 -11.40 -2.92 18.65
N PRO A 308 -10.27 -2.57 19.27
CA PRO A 308 -9.84 -3.16 20.52
C PRO A 308 -10.81 -2.89 21.68
N ALA A 309 -11.35 -1.66 21.77
CA ALA A 309 -12.33 -1.30 22.79
C ALA A 309 -13.62 -2.10 22.63
N MET A 310 -14.14 -2.18 21.41
CA MET A 310 -15.34 -2.95 21.09
C MET A 310 -15.20 -4.43 21.48
N LEU A 311 -14.10 -5.08 21.09
CA LEU A 311 -13.82 -6.46 21.45
C LEU A 311 -13.69 -6.66 22.96
N LYS A 312 -12.91 -5.81 23.61
CA LYS A 312 -12.67 -5.90 25.07
C LYS A 312 -13.97 -5.91 25.85
N PHE A 313 -14.85 -4.95 25.58
CA PHE A 313 -16.08 -4.76 26.36
C PHE A 313 -17.21 -5.69 25.90
N ALA A 314 -17.07 -6.30 24.73
CA ALA A 314 -17.92 -7.42 24.31
C ALA A 314 -17.40 -8.79 24.76
N GLY A 315 -16.26 -8.85 25.49
CA GLY A 315 -15.70 -10.10 26.02
C GLY A 315 -15.06 -11.00 24.96
N TYR A 316 -14.59 -10.41 23.84
CA TYR A 316 -13.82 -11.11 22.82
C TYR A 316 -12.32 -10.85 22.97
N LYS A 317 -11.51 -11.73 22.39
CA LYS A 317 -10.06 -11.55 22.33
C LYS A 317 -9.72 -10.30 21.50
N VAL A 318 -8.87 -9.45 22.07
CA VAL A 318 -8.34 -8.29 21.35
C VAL A 318 -7.11 -8.67 20.52
N PRO A 319 -6.80 -7.95 19.44
CA PRO A 319 -5.60 -8.23 18.66
C PRO A 319 -4.33 -8.18 19.49
N ASP A 320 -3.46 -9.17 19.30
CA ASP A 320 -2.14 -9.21 19.91
C ASP A 320 -1.15 -8.33 19.13
N ASN A 321 -1.28 -8.31 17.80
CA ASN A 321 -0.46 -7.45 16.94
C ASN A 321 -1.32 -6.85 15.82
N ILE A 322 -1.06 -5.57 15.52
CA ILE A 322 -1.57 -4.90 14.34
C ILE A 322 -0.37 -4.34 13.57
N PHE A 323 -0.14 -4.90 12.39
CA PHE A 323 0.95 -4.54 11.51
C PHE A 323 0.43 -3.59 10.43
N VAL A 324 0.94 -2.37 10.46
CA VAL A 324 0.51 -1.31 9.57
C VAL A 324 1.55 -1.10 8.46
N HIS A 325 1.09 -0.96 7.23
CA HIS A 325 1.93 -0.63 6.09
C HIS A 325 1.52 0.69 5.44
N GLY A 326 2.43 1.30 4.69
CA GLY A 326 2.18 2.45 3.83
C GLY A 326 1.45 2.08 2.54
N PHE A 327 1.33 3.02 1.63
CA PHE A 327 0.72 2.81 0.32
C PHE A 327 1.77 2.43 -0.74
N ILE A 328 1.27 1.89 -1.86
CA ILE A 328 2.05 1.77 -3.07
C ILE A 328 1.63 2.88 -4.05
N ASN A 329 2.61 3.69 -4.44
CA ASN A 329 2.41 4.85 -5.32
C ASN A 329 3.00 4.58 -6.71
N THR A 330 2.67 5.44 -7.68
CA THR A 330 3.38 5.50 -8.96
C THR A 330 4.74 6.18 -8.78
N ALA A 331 5.63 6.04 -9.75
CA ALA A 331 6.94 6.71 -9.75
C ALA A 331 6.86 8.26 -9.69
N SER A 332 5.69 8.85 -9.97
CA SER A 332 5.43 10.29 -9.83
C SER A 332 5.03 10.71 -8.40
N GLY A 333 4.97 9.78 -7.45
CA GLY A 333 4.51 10.05 -6.08
C GLY A 333 2.99 10.22 -5.92
N GLU A 334 2.21 10.04 -6.99
CA GLU A 334 0.76 10.07 -6.93
C GLU A 334 0.20 8.72 -6.47
N LYS A 335 -0.74 8.75 -5.53
CA LYS A 335 -1.50 7.55 -5.14
C LYS A 335 -2.19 6.96 -6.37
N MET A 336 -1.93 5.69 -6.66
CA MET A 336 -2.58 4.99 -7.77
C MET A 336 -4.11 5.02 -7.61
N SER A 337 -4.81 5.62 -8.56
CA SER A 337 -6.27 5.78 -8.52
C SER A 337 -6.92 5.21 -9.77
N LYS A 338 -7.96 4.39 -9.58
CA LYS A 338 -8.77 3.83 -10.66
C LYS A 338 -9.42 4.90 -11.55
N SER A 339 -9.81 6.03 -10.97
CA SER A 339 -10.53 7.11 -11.67
C SER A 339 -9.66 7.94 -12.60
N ARG A 340 -8.32 7.89 -12.43
CA ARG A 340 -7.37 8.68 -13.24
C ARG A 340 -6.59 7.85 -14.26
N GLY A 341 -6.79 6.52 -14.33
CA GLY A 341 -6.09 5.64 -15.27
C GLY A 341 -4.58 5.50 -15.02
N THR A 342 -4.09 5.89 -13.83
CA THR A 342 -2.66 5.95 -13.50
C THR A 342 -2.15 4.73 -12.73
N GLY A 343 -2.94 3.65 -12.61
CA GLY A 343 -2.62 2.56 -11.71
C GLY A 343 -2.17 1.27 -12.40
N LEU A 344 -1.24 0.56 -11.76
CA LEU A 344 -0.92 -0.82 -12.09
C LEU A 344 -2.16 -1.71 -11.83
N SER A 345 -2.81 -2.20 -12.91
CA SER A 345 -3.94 -3.13 -12.78
C SER A 345 -3.43 -4.55 -12.50
N PRO A 346 -3.82 -5.17 -11.37
CA PRO A 346 -3.41 -6.54 -11.09
C PRO A 346 -3.90 -7.56 -12.14
N LEU A 347 -5.12 -7.41 -12.65
CA LEU A 347 -5.61 -8.31 -13.72
C LEU A 347 -4.83 -8.13 -15.00
N ARG A 348 -4.58 -6.88 -15.41
CA ARG A 348 -3.78 -6.60 -16.61
C ARG A 348 -2.37 -7.19 -16.49
N TYR A 349 -1.76 -7.10 -15.29
CA TYR A 349 -0.46 -7.72 -15.01
C TYR A 349 -0.47 -9.24 -15.34
N LEU A 350 -1.52 -9.95 -14.92
CA LEU A 350 -1.66 -11.36 -15.19
C LEU A 350 -2.00 -11.66 -16.66
N GLU A 351 -2.87 -10.85 -17.29
CA GLU A 351 -3.33 -11.00 -18.66
C GLU A 351 -2.21 -10.82 -19.70
N VAL A 352 -1.28 -9.89 -19.45
CA VAL A 352 -0.09 -9.71 -20.32
C VAL A 352 1.00 -10.76 -20.07
N GLY A 353 0.72 -11.78 -19.25
CA GLY A 353 1.62 -12.90 -19.00
C GLY A 353 2.81 -12.58 -18.11
N MET A 354 2.72 -11.54 -17.27
CA MET A 354 3.75 -11.24 -16.27
C MET A 354 3.74 -12.32 -15.18
N ASN A 355 4.92 -12.79 -14.82
CA ASN A 355 5.04 -13.77 -13.73
C ASN A 355 4.71 -13.09 -12.38
N PRO A 356 3.72 -13.60 -11.62
CA PRO A 356 3.33 -13.01 -10.34
C PRO A 356 4.45 -12.99 -9.30
N GLU A 357 5.40 -13.92 -9.35
CA GLU A 357 6.52 -13.96 -8.41
C GLU A 357 7.55 -12.85 -8.65
N TRP A 358 7.61 -12.27 -9.84
CA TRP A 358 8.40 -11.06 -10.06
C TRP A 358 7.87 -9.88 -9.22
N LEU A 359 6.53 -9.72 -9.18
CA LEU A 359 5.90 -8.66 -8.39
C LEU A 359 6.02 -8.95 -6.88
N ARG A 360 5.83 -10.20 -6.46
CA ARG A 360 6.04 -10.62 -5.06
C ARG A 360 7.44 -10.30 -4.58
N TYR A 361 8.46 -10.63 -5.38
CA TYR A 361 9.85 -10.32 -5.08
C TYR A 361 10.11 -8.82 -4.98
N TYR A 362 9.63 -8.06 -5.97
CA TYR A 362 9.83 -6.61 -6.00
C TYR A 362 9.20 -5.90 -4.81
N ILE A 363 7.96 -6.23 -4.49
CA ILE A 363 7.26 -5.71 -3.31
C ILE A 363 8.02 -6.08 -2.04
N ALA A 364 8.37 -7.34 -1.85
CA ALA A 364 9.10 -7.81 -0.68
C ALA A 364 10.48 -7.13 -0.53
N ALA A 365 11.20 -6.88 -1.63
CA ALA A 365 12.49 -6.20 -1.61
C ALA A 365 12.41 -4.73 -1.14
N LYS A 366 11.23 -4.11 -1.19
CA LYS A 366 10.97 -2.73 -0.74
C LYS A 366 10.29 -2.64 0.63
N LEU A 367 9.62 -3.69 1.07
CA LEU A 367 8.90 -3.69 2.34
C LEU A 367 9.84 -3.80 3.55
N ASN A 368 9.52 -3.04 4.58
CA ASN A 368 10.13 -3.08 5.90
C ASN A 368 9.05 -3.05 6.99
N ALA A 369 9.44 -3.05 8.26
CA ALA A 369 8.52 -2.99 9.39
C ALA A 369 7.99 -1.58 9.68
N SER A 370 8.42 -0.55 8.96
CA SER A 370 7.96 0.84 9.11
C SER A 370 6.70 1.11 8.29
N VAL A 371 6.00 2.19 8.64
CA VAL A 371 4.81 2.66 7.90
C VAL A 371 5.25 3.61 6.79
N GLU A 372 5.97 3.08 5.81
CA GLU A 372 6.50 3.85 4.69
C GLU A 372 5.77 3.51 3.38
N ASP A 373 5.55 4.53 2.58
CA ASP A 373 5.01 4.32 1.23
C ASP A 373 6.13 3.75 0.33
N ILE A 374 5.75 2.90 -0.59
CA ILE A 374 6.67 2.39 -1.61
C ILE A 374 6.26 2.88 -2.99
N ASP A 375 7.25 3.22 -3.81
CA ASP A 375 7.01 3.62 -5.19
C ASP A 375 7.27 2.45 -6.13
N PHE A 376 6.30 2.19 -7.02
CA PHE A 376 6.49 1.26 -8.12
C PHE A 376 7.18 2.00 -9.27
N ASN A 377 8.40 1.57 -9.57
CA ASN A 377 9.18 2.06 -10.72
C ASN A 377 9.42 0.89 -11.68
N PRO A 378 8.95 0.95 -12.95
CA PRO A 378 9.09 -0.14 -13.92
C PRO A 378 10.54 -0.52 -14.23
N ASP A 379 11.44 0.46 -14.32
CA ASP A 379 12.85 0.21 -14.62
C ASP A 379 13.56 -0.48 -13.46
N ASP A 380 13.33 -0.02 -12.21
CA ASP A 380 13.83 -0.65 -11.00
C ASP A 380 13.24 -2.07 -10.84
N PHE A 381 11.96 -2.26 -11.17
CA PHE A 381 11.31 -3.56 -11.19
C PHE A 381 12.03 -4.53 -12.15
N MET A 382 12.21 -4.14 -13.40
CA MET A 382 12.88 -4.97 -14.41
C MET A 382 14.34 -5.23 -14.04
N ALA A 383 15.07 -4.21 -13.60
CA ALA A 383 16.46 -4.33 -13.21
C ALA A 383 16.64 -5.30 -12.04
N ARG A 384 15.84 -5.19 -10.98
CA ARG A 384 15.91 -6.08 -9.82
C ARG A 384 15.57 -7.52 -10.16
N VAL A 385 14.45 -7.77 -10.84
CA VAL A 385 14.05 -9.12 -11.24
C VAL A 385 15.11 -9.76 -12.10
N ASN A 386 15.59 -9.06 -13.12
CA ASN A 386 16.56 -9.60 -14.07
C ASN A 386 17.96 -9.80 -13.48
N SER A 387 18.40 -8.89 -12.60
CA SER A 387 19.68 -9.01 -11.91
C SER A 387 19.63 -10.04 -10.79
N ASP A 388 18.71 -9.89 -9.85
CA ASP A 388 18.73 -10.66 -8.61
C ASP A 388 18.20 -12.08 -8.81
N LEU A 389 17.00 -12.24 -9.38
CA LEU A 389 16.39 -13.57 -9.52
C LEU A 389 17.07 -14.38 -10.64
N VAL A 390 17.20 -13.78 -11.82
CA VAL A 390 17.73 -14.53 -12.97
C VAL A 390 19.26 -14.49 -13.00
N GLY A 391 19.86 -13.31 -12.85
CA GLY A 391 21.30 -13.10 -12.98
C GLY A 391 22.13 -13.66 -11.83
N LYS A 392 21.58 -13.66 -10.60
CA LYS A 392 22.28 -14.18 -9.42
C LYS A 392 21.75 -15.56 -9.01
N TYR A 393 20.50 -15.62 -8.54
CA TYR A 393 19.95 -16.82 -7.90
C TYR A 393 19.79 -18.00 -8.87
N ILE A 394 19.02 -17.87 -9.93
CA ILE A 394 18.76 -18.95 -10.90
C ILE A 394 20.06 -19.36 -11.65
N ASN A 395 20.93 -18.39 -11.88
CA ASN A 395 22.19 -18.61 -12.58
C ASN A 395 23.10 -19.65 -11.89
N ILE A 396 23.05 -19.76 -10.56
CA ILE A 396 23.81 -20.77 -9.80
C ILE A 396 23.46 -22.20 -10.28
N ALA A 397 22.17 -22.54 -10.25
CA ALA A 397 21.71 -23.87 -10.68
C ALA A 397 21.93 -24.09 -12.18
N SER A 398 21.65 -23.10 -13.04
CA SER A 398 21.78 -23.25 -14.49
C SER A 398 23.22 -23.52 -14.94
N ARG A 399 24.23 -23.00 -14.21
CA ARG A 399 25.66 -23.18 -14.51
C ARG A 399 26.22 -24.50 -14.01
N CYS A 400 25.61 -25.14 -13.00
CA CYS A 400 26.15 -26.31 -12.33
C CYS A 400 25.35 -27.59 -12.58
N ALA A 401 24.02 -27.52 -12.65
CA ALA A 401 23.13 -28.68 -12.74
C ALA A 401 23.41 -29.56 -13.98
N GLY A 402 23.75 -28.94 -15.11
CA GLY A 402 24.05 -29.67 -16.35
C GLY A 402 25.22 -30.61 -16.26
N PHE A 403 26.24 -30.29 -15.44
CA PHE A 403 27.40 -31.16 -15.26
C PHE A 403 27.08 -32.38 -14.40
N LEU A 404 26.09 -32.31 -13.50
CA LEU A 404 25.71 -33.44 -12.65
C LEU A 404 25.09 -34.60 -13.43
N LYS A 405 24.67 -34.40 -14.67
CA LYS A 405 24.22 -35.48 -15.57
C LYS A 405 25.36 -36.51 -15.81
N ARG A 406 26.61 -36.09 -15.79
CA ARG A 406 27.74 -37.00 -15.92
C ARG A 406 27.86 -38.00 -14.74
N PHE A 407 27.27 -37.64 -13.61
CA PHE A 407 27.25 -38.43 -12.37
C PHE A 407 25.86 -39.05 -12.13
N ALA A 408 25.09 -39.29 -13.21
CA ALA A 408 23.73 -39.82 -13.14
C ALA A 408 22.78 -38.99 -12.25
N GLY A 409 22.96 -37.67 -12.19
CA GLY A 409 22.15 -36.77 -11.35
C GLY A 409 22.41 -36.90 -9.84
N LYS A 410 23.47 -37.58 -9.41
CA LYS A 410 23.79 -37.74 -8.00
C LYS A 410 24.70 -36.62 -7.51
N LEU A 411 24.47 -36.20 -6.29
CA LEU A 411 25.35 -35.25 -5.59
C LEU A 411 26.50 -36.00 -4.88
N SER A 412 27.66 -35.35 -4.73
CA SER A 412 28.71 -35.86 -3.90
C SER A 412 28.75 -35.15 -2.52
N GLY A 413 29.00 -35.92 -1.49
CA GLY A 413 29.29 -35.41 -0.16
C GLY A 413 30.71 -34.82 -0.05
N GLY A 414 31.11 -34.49 1.15
CA GLY A 414 32.46 -34.00 1.48
C GLY A 414 32.44 -32.74 2.34
N THR A 415 33.59 -32.10 2.49
CA THR A 415 33.75 -30.85 3.24
C THR A 415 32.99 -29.72 2.56
N THR A 416 32.32 -28.90 3.34
CA THR A 416 31.60 -27.71 2.86
C THR A 416 32.57 -26.62 2.40
N VAL A 417 32.08 -25.72 1.59
CA VAL A 417 32.78 -24.51 1.15
C VAL A 417 32.33 -23.30 1.97
N PRO A 418 33.17 -22.28 2.15
CA PRO A 418 32.86 -21.12 3.01
C PRO A 418 31.51 -20.43 2.69
N CYS A 419 31.10 -20.37 1.43
CA CYS A 419 29.83 -19.76 1.07
C CYS A 419 28.62 -20.62 1.52
N VAL A 420 28.75 -21.96 1.58
CA VAL A 420 27.69 -22.84 2.13
C VAL A 420 27.63 -22.68 3.64
N ASP A 421 28.78 -22.64 4.32
CA ASP A 421 28.83 -22.39 5.77
C ASP A 421 28.22 -21.01 6.12
N SER A 422 28.53 -19.98 5.32
CA SER A 422 28.00 -18.65 5.47
C SER A 422 26.46 -18.65 5.34
N LEU A 423 25.88 -19.38 4.38
CA LEU A 423 24.44 -19.53 4.24
C LEU A 423 23.80 -20.11 5.50
N GLN A 424 24.39 -21.18 6.07
CA GLN A 424 23.85 -21.79 7.28
C GLN A 424 23.98 -20.88 8.51
N GLN A 425 25.09 -20.16 8.66
CA GLN A 425 25.33 -19.23 9.77
C GLN A 425 24.34 -18.05 9.79
N HIS A 426 23.90 -17.58 8.62
CA HIS A 426 22.96 -16.45 8.54
C HIS A 426 21.49 -16.86 8.69
N ALA A 427 21.18 -18.15 8.83
CA ALA A 427 19.80 -18.63 8.92
C ALA A 427 18.99 -17.98 10.06
N SER A 428 19.60 -17.77 11.25
CA SER A 428 18.92 -17.12 12.38
C SER A 428 18.62 -15.64 12.10
N GLN A 429 19.56 -14.91 11.51
CA GLN A 429 19.40 -13.50 11.23
C GLN A 429 18.33 -13.26 10.14
N ILE A 430 18.30 -14.13 9.11
CA ILE A 430 17.25 -14.09 8.07
C ILE A 430 15.90 -14.43 8.70
N ARG A 431 15.84 -15.42 9.60
CA ARG A 431 14.63 -15.79 10.35
C ARG A 431 14.07 -14.61 11.14
N GLU A 432 14.93 -13.94 11.91
CA GLU A 432 14.56 -12.78 12.71
C GLU A 432 14.04 -11.62 11.84
N ALA A 433 14.67 -11.40 10.68
CA ALA A 433 14.22 -10.39 9.73
C ALA A 433 12.80 -10.69 9.17
N TYR A 434 12.52 -11.94 8.83
CA TYR A 434 11.17 -12.34 8.38
C TYR A 434 10.12 -12.19 9.50
N ASP A 435 10.46 -12.62 10.72
CA ASP A 435 9.55 -12.49 11.86
C ASP A 435 9.22 -11.03 12.17
N ALA A 436 10.24 -10.17 12.09
CA ALA A 436 10.13 -8.72 12.26
C ALA A 436 9.50 -8.01 11.04
N ARG A 437 9.20 -8.69 9.94
CA ARG A 437 8.70 -8.14 8.65
C ARG A 437 9.70 -7.21 7.94
N GLU A 438 10.97 -7.32 8.27
CA GLU A 438 12.07 -6.66 7.58
C GLU A 438 12.43 -7.38 6.28
N PHE A 439 11.43 -7.56 5.39
CA PHE A 439 11.57 -8.40 4.18
C PHE A 439 12.64 -7.87 3.23
N GLY A 440 12.72 -6.56 3.04
CA GLY A 440 13.76 -5.94 2.21
C GLY A 440 15.16 -6.18 2.75
N PHE A 441 15.32 -6.22 4.08
CA PHE A 441 16.60 -6.57 4.71
C PHE A 441 16.92 -8.06 4.48
N ALA A 442 15.98 -8.96 4.72
CA ALA A 442 16.13 -10.39 4.49
C ALA A 442 16.55 -10.69 3.03
N ILE A 443 15.86 -10.08 2.06
CA ILE A 443 16.18 -10.27 0.63
C ILE A 443 17.57 -9.75 0.29
N ARG A 444 17.94 -8.56 0.76
CA ARG A 444 19.32 -8.04 0.51
C ARG A 444 20.39 -8.97 1.06
N MET A 445 20.16 -9.54 2.24
CA MET A 445 21.09 -10.53 2.84
C MET A 445 21.17 -11.79 1.98
N VAL A 446 20.03 -12.35 1.57
CA VAL A 446 19.99 -13.55 0.70
C VAL A 446 20.67 -13.29 -0.63
N MET A 447 20.51 -12.11 -1.25
CA MET A 447 21.18 -11.76 -2.51
C MET A 447 22.68 -11.55 -2.33
N SER A 448 23.14 -11.03 -1.18
CA SER A 448 24.56 -10.95 -0.86
C SER A 448 25.20 -12.33 -0.69
N LEU A 449 24.47 -13.27 -0.09
CA LEU A 449 24.91 -14.67 0.01
C LEU A 449 24.92 -15.34 -1.37
N ALA A 450 23.96 -15.06 -2.24
CA ALA A 450 23.97 -15.53 -3.62
C ALA A 450 25.18 -15.01 -4.43
N ASP A 451 25.62 -13.77 -4.17
CA ASP A 451 26.85 -13.22 -4.77
C ASP A 451 28.09 -14.03 -4.33
N GLN A 452 28.19 -14.43 -3.05
CA GLN A 452 29.29 -15.29 -2.57
C GLN A 452 29.30 -16.65 -3.27
N VAL A 453 28.13 -17.25 -3.48
CA VAL A 453 28.01 -18.52 -4.22
C VAL A 453 28.40 -18.34 -5.68
N ASN A 454 27.98 -17.26 -6.34
CA ASN A 454 28.37 -16.96 -7.72
C ASN A 454 29.91 -16.73 -7.82
N GLN A 455 30.50 -16.06 -6.84
CA GLN A 455 31.96 -15.88 -6.78
C GLN A 455 32.69 -17.24 -6.67
N PHE A 456 32.23 -18.12 -5.78
CA PHE A 456 32.75 -19.50 -5.68
C PHE A 456 32.69 -20.24 -7.02
N VAL A 457 31.54 -20.20 -7.71
CA VAL A 457 31.34 -20.85 -9.02
C VAL A 457 32.26 -20.22 -10.09
N ASN A 458 32.43 -18.89 -10.06
CA ASN A 458 33.30 -18.16 -10.99
C ASN A 458 34.79 -18.52 -10.79
N ASP A 459 35.21 -18.63 -9.54
CA ASP A 459 36.64 -18.95 -9.22
C ASP A 459 36.93 -20.42 -9.53
N ALA A 460 35.99 -21.31 -9.21
CA ALA A 460 36.13 -22.74 -9.49
C ALA A 460 36.05 -23.08 -10.98
N LYS A 461 35.37 -22.30 -11.81
CA LYS A 461 35.23 -22.48 -13.27
C LYS A 461 34.89 -23.91 -13.68
N PRO A 462 33.74 -24.47 -13.25
CA PRO A 462 33.38 -25.85 -13.53
C PRO A 462 33.34 -26.18 -15.03
N TRP A 463 33.09 -25.21 -15.91
CA TRP A 463 33.12 -25.35 -17.38
C TRP A 463 34.55 -25.58 -17.93
N GLU A 464 35.59 -25.08 -17.22
CA GLU A 464 37.00 -25.38 -17.58
C GLU A 464 37.43 -26.74 -17.03
N ILE A 465 37.09 -26.99 -15.75
CA ILE A 465 37.38 -28.28 -15.09
C ILE A 465 36.76 -29.44 -15.86
N ALA A 466 35.56 -29.28 -16.38
CA ALA A 466 34.83 -30.28 -17.16
C ALA A 466 35.55 -30.72 -18.46
N LYS A 467 36.56 -29.99 -18.91
CA LYS A 467 37.43 -30.36 -20.06
C LYS A 467 38.55 -31.34 -19.71
N ASN A 468 38.84 -31.52 -18.41
CA ASN A 468 39.93 -32.39 -17.93
C ASN A 468 39.36 -33.60 -17.18
N PRO A 469 39.40 -34.83 -17.76
CA PRO A 469 38.90 -36.05 -17.10
C PRO A 469 39.55 -36.33 -15.73
N ALA A 470 40.81 -35.92 -15.50
CA ALA A 470 41.46 -36.12 -14.24
C ALA A 470 40.90 -35.29 -13.08
N GLN A 471 40.07 -34.32 -13.39
CA GLN A 471 39.42 -33.41 -12.43
C GLN A 471 37.94 -33.74 -12.21
N GLU A 472 37.45 -34.89 -12.65
CA GLU A 472 36.03 -35.23 -12.66
C GLU A 472 35.41 -35.28 -11.24
N GLN A 473 36.18 -35.81 -10.26
CA GLN A 473 35.73 -35.79 -8.85
C GLN A 473 35.63 -34.37 -8.30
N ASN A 474 36.57 -33.49 -8.65
CA ASN A 474 36.52 -32.09 -8.26
C ASN A 474 35.35 -31.36 -8.89
N LEU A 475 35.06 -31.60 -10.18
CA LEU A 475 33.87 -31.10 -10.87
C LEU A 475 32.57 -31.52 -10.14
N HIS A 476 32.49 -32.82 -9.80
CA HIS A 476 31.34 -33.38 -9.10
C HIS A 476 31.11 -32.68 -7.76
N TRP A 477 32.18 -32.56 -6.95
CA TRP A 477 32.14 -31.89 -5.66
C TRP A 477 31.71 -30.39 -5.79
N ILE A 478 32.36 -29.60 -6.67
CA ILE A 478 32.04 -28.20 -6.90
C ILE A 478 30.57 -28.00 -7.26
N CYS A 479 30.06 -28.77 -8.23
CA CYS A 479 28.68 -28.67 -8.65
C CYS A 479 27.69 -29.08 -7.53
N SER A 480 28.07 -30.09 -6.73
CA SER A 480 27.26 -30.53 -5.58
C SER A 480 27.17 -29.46 -4.49
N GLN A 481 28.29 -28.76 -4.19
CA GLN A 481 28.31 -27.64 -3.26
C GLN A 481 27.48 -26.48 -3.75
N ALA A 482 27.53 -26.12 -5.05
CA ALA A 482 26.72 -25.08 -5.64
C ALA A 482 25.21 -25.39 -5.59
N ILE A 483 24.84 -26.67 -5.80
CA ILE A 483 23.41 -27.08 -5.69
C ILE A 483 22.93 -27.09 -4.25
N ASN A 484 23.74 -27.47 -3.26
CA ASN A 484 23.41 -27.34 -1.85
C ASN A 484 23.24 -25.86 -1.44
N ALA A 485 24.12 -24.98 -1.92
CA ALA A 485 23.99 -23.54 -1.71
C ALA A 485 22.68 -22.99 -2.35
N PHE A 486 22.37 -23.42 -3.57
CA PHE A 486 21.13 -23.05 -4.26
C PHE A 486 19.87 -23.50 -3.50
N ARG A 487 19.91 -24.72 -2.91
CA ARG A 487 18.82 -25.21 -2.03
C ARG A 487 18.63 -24.31 -0.80
N LEU A 488 19.70 -23.89 -0.13
CA LEU A 488 19.63 -23.00 1.03
C LEU A 488 19.06 -21.61 0.64
N LEU A 489 19.52 -21.05 -0.47
CA LEU A 489 18.94 -19.81 -1.01
C LEU A 489 17.47 -19.95 -1.32
N THR A 490 17.04 -21.10 -1.89
CA THR A 490 15.65 -21.41 -2.16
C THR A 490 14.81 -21.43 -0.88
N LEU A 491 15.34 -22.08 0.17
CA LEU A 491 14.69 -22.12 1.48
C LEU A 491 14.40 -20.71 2.01
N TYR A 492 15.35 -19.80 1.91
CA TYR A 492 15.21 -18.44 2.39
C TYR A 492 14.27 -17.58 1.52
N LEU A 493 14.18 -17.87 0.23
CA LEU A 493 13.28 -17.18 -0.70
C LEU A 493 11.89 -17.80 -0.74
N LYS A 494 11.66 -18.99 -0.21
CA LYS A 494 10.40 -19.73 -0.31
C LYS A 494 9.17 -18.96 0.18
N PRO A 495 9.21 -18.18 1.27
CA PRO A 495 8.05 -17.37 1.66
C PRO A 495 7.63 -16.36 0.60
N VAL A 496 8.59 -15.81 -0.14
CA VAL A 496 8.38 -14.79 -1.17
C VAL A 496 8.01 -15.41 -2.51
N LEU A 497 8.67 -16.51 -2.89
CA LEU A 497 8.61 -17.18 -4.20
C LEU A 497 8.09 -18.62 -4.05
N PRO A 498 6.83 -18.83 -3.65
CA PRO A 498 6.33 -20.16 -3.30
C PRO A 498 6.30 -21.14 -4.48
N GLN A 499 5.91 -20.69 -5.68
CA GLN A 499 5.82 -21.55 -6.87
C GLN A 499 7.21 -21.90 -7.40
N LEU A 500 8.13 -20.93 -7.38
CA LEU A 500 9.52 -21.19 -7.76
C LEU A 500 10.17 -22.18 -6.80
N ALA A 501 9.95 -22.03 -5.48
CA ALA A 501 10.46 -22.96 -4.48
C ALA A 501 9.89 -24.37 -4.70
N GLU A 502 8.61 -24.53 -4.98
CA GLU A 502 8.02 -25.84 -5.33
C GLU A 502 8.67 -26.47 -6.57
N ASN A 503 8.95 -25.67 -7.59
CA ASN A 503 9.63 -26.14 -8.80
C ASN A 503 11.08 -26.58 -8.50
N VAL A 504 11.77 -25.86 -7.59
CA VAL A 504 13.13 -26.23 -7.14
C VAL A 504 13.10 -27.49 -6.28
N GLU A 505 12.13 -27.64 -5.39
CA GLU A 505 11.92 -28.85 -4.58
C GLU A 505 11.73 -30.08 -5.49
N LYS A 506 10.90 -29.96 -6.52
CA LYS A 506 10.75 -31.00 -7.56
C LYS A 506 12.04 -31.28 -8.31
N PHE A 507 12.80 -30.25 -8.69
CA PHE A 507 14.10 -30.40 -9.35
C PHE A 507 15.10 -31.12 -8.43
N LEU A 508 15.15 -30.73 -7.16
CA LEU A 508 16.06 -31.33 -6.17
C LEU A 508 15.58 -32.70 -5.67
N ASN A 509 14.36 -33.14 -6.03
CA ASN A 509 13.74 -34.38 -5.58
C ASN A 509 13.71 -34.47 -4.04
N ILE A 510 13.18 -33.45 -3.40
CA ILE A 510 13.06 -33.29 -1.93
C ILE A 510 11.63 -33.00 -1.51
N ASP A 511 11.33 -33.29 -0.25
CA ASP A 511 10.10 -32.83 0.41
C ASP A 511 10.06 -31.30 0.52
N PRO A 512 8.87 -30.70 0.73
CA PRO A 512 8.73 -29.26 0.91
C PRO A 512 9.60 -28.71 2.03
N LEU A 513 10.51 -27.79 1.67
CA LEU A 513 11.48 -27.18 2.58
C LEU A 513 10.82 -26.54 3.80
N GLN A 514 11.33 -26.87 4.98
CA GLN A 514 11.01 -26.28 6.26
C GLN A 514 12.23 -25.49 6.80
N TRP A 515 12.01 -24.57 7.73
CA TRP A 515 13.12 -23.73 8.21
C TRP A 515 14.22 -24.55 8.90
N SER A 516 13.88 -25.65 9.55
CA SER A 516 14.83 -26.59 10.15
C SER A 516 15.88 -27.14 9.18
N ASP A 517 15.53 -27.18 7.88
CA ASP A 517 16.40 -27.69 6.83
C ASP A 517 17.61 -26.80 6.52
N ALA A 518 17.64 -25.58 7.09
CA ALA A 518 18.78 -24.67 6.98
C ALA A 518 20.06 -25.27 7.58
N SER A 519 19.92 -26.12 8.60
CA SER A 519 21.06 -26.74 9.30
C SER A 519 21.63 -27.97 8.62
N THR A 520 20.97 -28.50 7.59
CA THR A 520 21.34 -29.74 6.92
C THR A 520 21.64 -29.53 5.45
N LEU A 521 22.44 -30.41 4.85
CA LEU A 521 22.71 -30.45 3.42
C LEU A 521 22.18 -31.77 2.81
N LEU A 522 22.01 -31.79 1.51
CA LEU A 522 21.63 -33.00 0.80
C LEU A 522 22.79 -34.03 0.91
N PRO A 523 22.48 -35.31 1.25
CA PRO A 523 23.51 -36.29 1.53
C PRO A 523 24.25 -36.71 0.27
N ASP A 524 25.42 -37.37 0.49
CA ASP A 524 26.14 -38.05 -0.58
C ASP A 524 25.24 -39.04 -1.32
N GLY A 525 25.35 -39.06 -2.63
CA GLY A 525 24.52 -39.91 -3.49
C GLY A 525 23.07 -39.45 -3.67
N HIS A 526 22.64 -38.35 -3.09
CA HIS A 526 21.29 -37.79 -3.31
C HIS A 526 21.05 -37.53 -4.79
N HIS A 527 19.94 -38.03 -5.31
CA HIS A 527 19.59 -37.94 -6.74
C HIS A 527 18.68 -36.76 -7.01
N ILE A 528 19.10 -35.83 -7.89
CA ILE A 528 18.31 -34.74 -8.41
C ILE A 528 17.71 -35.07 -9.78
N ASN A 529 16.57 -34.49 -10.11
CA ASN A 529 15.92 -34.59 -11.39
C ASN A 529 16.61 -33.71 -12.46
N ASP A 530 16.22 -33.89 -13.72
CA ASP A 530 16.73 -33.06 -14.81
C ASP A 530 16.37 -31.58 -14.59
N TYR A 531 17.37 -30.71 -14.71
CA TYR A 531 17.16 -29.27 -14.62
C TYR A 531 16.32 -28.76 -15.80
N LYS A 532 15.25 -28.06 -15.45
CA LYS A 532 14.46 -27.26 -16.39
C LYS A 532 14.60 -25.79 -16.05
N HIS A 533 14.49 -24.93 -17.05
CA HIS A 533 14.59 -23.48 -16.80
C HIS A 533 13.52 -23.04 -15.80
N LEU A 534 13.95 -22.41 -14.71
CA LEU A 534 13.09 -22.13 -13.56
C LEU A 534 12.39 -20.76 -13.62
N MET A 535 13.02 -19.75 -14.26
CA MET A 535 12.48 -18.40 -14.35
C MET A 535 13.05 -17.64 -15.54
N THR A 536 12.19 -16.91 -16.24
CA THR A 536 12.52 -16.04 -17.37
C THR A 536 12.85 -14.62 -16.90
N ARG A 537 13.43 -13.81 -17.79
CA ARG A 537 13.62 -12.37 -17.59
C ARG A 537 12.34 -11.60 -17.91
N VAL A 538 12.17 -10.46 -17.24
CA VAL A 538 11.20 -9.44 -17.65
C VAL A 538 11.70 -8.79 -18.94
N GLU A 539 10.82 -8.68 -19.92
CA GLU A 539 11.09 -8.00 -21.19
C GLU A 539 10.40 -6.64 -21.23
N GLU A 540 11.05 -5.63 -21.83
CA GLU A 540 10.54 -4.28 -21.95
C GLU A 540 9.14 -4.22 -22.59
N LYS A 541 8.92 -5.01 -23.64
CA LYS A 541 7.60 -5.12 -24.31
C LYS A 541 6.47 -5.57 -23.37
N GLN A 542 6.77 -6.32 -22.30
CA GLN A 542 5.77 -6.74 -21.32
C GLN A 542 5.39 -5.56 -20.40
N LEU A 543 6.38 -4.72 -20.05
CA LEU A 543 6.12 -3.49 -19.30
C LEU A 543 5.33 -2.49 -20.13
N ASP A 544 5.67 -2.31 -21.41
CA ASP A 544 4.91 -1.45 -22.33
C ASP A 544 3.45 -1.90 -22.40
N ALA A 545 3.21 -3.20 -22.65
CA ALA A 545 1.87 -3.77 -22.70
C ALA A 545 1.09 -3.62 -21.37
N LEU A 546 1.78 -3.59 -20.23
CA LEU A 546 1.17 -3.42 -18.91
C LEU A 546 0.59 -2.01 -18.73
N PHE A 547 1.25 -0.98 -19.29
CA PHE A 547 0.86 0.42 -19.16
C PHE A 547 0.14 0.99 -20.40
N GLU A 548 0.00 0.21 -21.48
CA GLU A 548 -0.86 0.60 -22.60
C GLU A 548 -2.31 0.75 -22.13
N ILE A 549 -2.83 1.96 -22.25
CA ILE A 549 -4.25 2.24 -22.00
C ILE A 549 -5.03 1.64 -23.19
N GLU A 550 -5.81 0.59 -22.93
CA GLU A 550 -6.82 0.16 -23.91
C GLU A 550 -7.77 1.35 -24.15
N LYS A 551 -7.70 1.96 -25.35
CA LYS A 551 -8.77 2.83 -25.81
C LYS A 551 -10.00 1.96 -25.88
N GLU A 552 -10.92 2.11 -24.94
CA GLU A 552 -12.24 1.49 -25.01
C GLU A 552 -12.83 1.84 -26.37
N THR A 553 -12.89 0.86 -27.26
CA THR A 553 -13.72 0.94 -28.46
C THR A 553 -15.17 1.03 -27.98
N PRO A 554 -15.90 2.11 -28.29
CA PRO A 554 -17.29 2.21 -27.90
C PRO A 554 -18.02 0.97 -28.45
N LYS A 555 -18.60 0.15 -27.58
CA LYS A 555 -19.55 -0.89 -28.00
C LYS A 555 -20.67 -0.18 -28.73
N VAL A 556 -20.68 -0.30 -30.05
CA VAL A 556 -21.79 0.09 -30.91
C VAL A 556 -22.99 -0.76 -30.51
N THR A 557 -23.83 -0.22 -29.67
CA THR A 557 -25.19 -0.72 -29.49
C THR A 557 -25.94 -0.36 -30.76
N THR A 558 -26.18 -1.33 -31.60
CA THR A 558 -27.14 -1.26 -32.72
C THR A 558 -28.52 -1.10 -32.14
N SER A 559 -28.97 0.14 -32.00
CA SER A 559 -30.40 0.46 -31.86
C SER A 559 -30.96 0.70 -33.25
N THR A 560 -31.94 -0.12 -33.61
CA THR A 560 -32.80 0.02 -34.78
C THR A 560 -33.47 1.37 -34.83
N PRO A 561 -33.58 2.03 -35.99
CA PRO A 561 -34.15 3.35 -36.10
C PRO A 561 -35.69 3.31 -36.22
N HIS A 562 -36.40 4.17 -35.50
CA HIS A 562 -37.75 4.58 -35.79
C HIS A 562 -37.74 5.96 -36.45
N PRO A 563 -38.71 6.25 -37.36
CA PRO A 563 -38.53 7.21 -38.43
C PRO A 563 -38.81 8.66 -38.05
N ALA A 564 -38.10 9.54 -38.74
CA ALA A 564 -38.18 11.00 -38.64
C ALA A 564 -39.41 11.59 -39.31
N THR A 565 -39.87 12.71 -38.76
CA THR A 565 -40.66 13.71 -39.53
C THR A 565 -40.03 15.09 -39.36
N PRO A 566 -40.04 15.95 -40.36
CA PRO A 566 -39.08 17.03 -40.56
C PRO A 566 -39.54 18.40 -40.17
N ALA A 567 -38.65 19.30 -39.79
CA ALA A 567 -38.90 20.75 -39.88
C ALA A 567 -37.65 21.62 -40.01
N LYS A 568 -37.51 22.17 -41.13
CA LYS A 568 -37.15 23.53 -41.62
C LYS A 568 -35.96 24.29 -40.96
N SER A 569 -34.97 24.42 -41.78
CA SER A 569 -34.12 25.56 -42.27
C SER A 569 -34.16 26.92 -41.56
N GLY A 570 -32.93 27.48 -41.38
CA GLY A 570 -32.67 28.91 -41.22
C GLY A 570 -31.29 29.22 -40.66
N VAL A 571 -30.28 29.25 -41.46
CA VAL A 571 -29.35 30.29 -42.00
C VAL A 571 -28.58 31.13 -40.98
N THR A 572 -27.26 31.09 -41.16
CA THR A 572 -26.16 32.08 -41.11
C THR A 572 -25.30 32.19 -39.84
N ALA A 573 -24.01 31.96 -40.10
CA ALA A 573 -22.83 32.33 -39.33
C ALA A 573 -22.54 33.84 -39.38
N PRO A 574 -21.49 34.43 -38.82
CA PRO A 574 -20.24 33.90 -38.25
C PRO A 574 -19.78 34.55 -36.92
N SER A 575 -18.65 34.06 -36.45
CA SER A 575 -17.81 34.44 -35.31
C SER A 575 -17.60 35.94 -35.06
N PRO A 576 -17.15 36.32 -33.83
CA PRO A 576 -15.72 36.38 -33.59
C PRO A 576 -15.23 35.87 -32.21
N GLN A 577 -13.95 35.49 -32.18
CA GLN A 577 -13.19 35.23 -30.94
C GLN A 577 -13.10 36.49 -30.06
N PRO A 578 -12.91 36.34 -28.78
CA PRO A 578 -12.11 37.25 -27.99
C PRO A 578 -10.93 36.53 -27.30
N SER A 579 -9.86 37.28 -27.25
CA SER A 579 -8.57 37.02 -26.64
C SER A 579 -8.66 36.89 -25.09
N PRO A 580 -7.60 36.38 -24.44
CA PRO A 580 -7.66 35.75 -23.15
C PRO A 580 -7.64 36.72 -21.98
N SER A 581 -8.50 36.50 -20.99
CA SER A 581 -8.37 37.11 -19.69
C SER A 581 -7.80 36.09 -18.69
N LYS A 582 -6.80 36.52 -17.96
CA LYS A 582 -6.14 35.83 -16.87
C LYS A 582 -7.13 35.36 -15.81
N GLY A 583 -6.99 34.10 -15.41
CA GLY A 583 -7.58 33.54 -14.19
C GLY A 583 -6.63 32.52 -13.62
N GLU A 584 -6.32 32.69 -12.34
CA GLU A 584 -5.35 31.92 -11.58
C GLU A 584 -5.92 30.56 -11.17
N GLY A 585 -5.07 29.51 -11.21
CA GLY A 585 -5.03 28.49 -10.19
C GLY A 585 -5.75 27.17 -10.40
N GLU A 586 -5.36 26.39 -11.42
CA GLU A 586 -5.49 24.93 -11.33
C GLU A 586 -4.12 24.33 -10.99
N VAL A 587 -4.04 23.54 -9.90
CA VAL A 587 -2.90 22.66 -9.62
C VAL A 587 -3.10 21.41 -10.47
N SER A 588 -2.87 21.54 -11.76
CA SER A 588 -2.59 20.41 -12.64
C SER A 588 -1.13 20.01 -12.43
N GLY A 589 -0.83 18.71 -12.37
CA GLY A 589 0.55 18.23 -12.42
C GLY A 589 1.31 18.94 -13.54
N SER A 590 2.52 19.41 -13.24
CA SER A 590 3.35 20.11 -14.21
C SER A 590 3.46 19.27 -15.47
N PRO A 591 3.29 19.84 -16.66
CA PRO A 591 3.47 19.09 -17.91
C PRO A 591 4.87 18.48 -17.95
N GLN A 592 4.95 17.24 -18.42
CA GLN A 592 6.24 16.58 -18.59
C GLN A 592 7.14 17.40 -19.50
N ILE A 593 8.38 17.61 -19.07
CA ILE A 593 9.41 18.28 -19.85
C ILE A 593 10.38 17.25 -20.42
N THR A 594 10.92 17.52 -21.62
CA THR A 594 11.98 16.71 -22.22
C THR A 594 13.33 17.01 -21.55
N ILE A 595 14.32 16.15 -21.77
CA ILE A 595 15.70 16.42 -21.33
C ILE A 595 16.24 17.70 -21.94
N ASP A 596 15.83 18.04 -23.17
CA ASP A 596 16.19 19.27 -23.84
C ASP A 596 15.54 20.52 -23.21
N ASP A 597 14.34 20.37 -22.62
CA ASP A 597 13.71 21.44 -21.86
C ASP A 597 14.42 21.65 -20.53
N PHE A 598 14.80 20.57 -19.84
CA PHE A 598 15.61 20.68 -18.63
C PHE A 598 16.99 21.26 -18.87
N ALA A 599 17.64 20.93 -20.00
CA ALA A 599 18.95 21.47 -20.39
C ALA A 599 18.96 22.98 -20.61
N LYS A 600 17.79 23.60 -20.84
CA LYS A 600 17.62 25.07 -20.94
C LYS A 600 17.77 25.77 -19.59
N ILE A 601 17.65 25.03 -18.46
CA ILE A 601 17.80 25.61 -17.13
C ILE A 601 19.27 25.53 -16.71
N ASP A 602 19.87 26.67 -16.38
CA ASP A 602 21.26 26.72 -15.90
C ASP A 602 21.28 26.72 -14.37
N LEU A 603 21.40 25.49 -13.78
CA LEU A 603 21.53 25.31 -12.34
C LEU A 603 23.00 25.40 -11.93
N ARG A 604 23.32 26.27 -10.96
CA ARG A 604 24.68 26.47 -10.45
C ARG A 604 24.75 26.35 -8.93
N VAL A 605 25.88 25.83 -8.48
CA VAL A 605 26.26 25.95 -7.06
C VAL A 605 26.61 27.40 -6.78
N ALA A 606 26.06 27.96 -5.71
CA ALA A 606 26.35 29.31 -5.27
C ALA A 606 26.70 29.33 -3.79
N LYS A 607 27.64 30.22 -3.38
CA LYS A 607 27.97 30.47 -1.97
C LYS A 607 27.27 31.74 -1.51
N ILE A 608 26.54 31.66 -0.40
CA ILE A 608 25.90 32.82 0.22
C ILE A 608 26.97 33.67 0.88
N LYS A 609 27.29 34.82 0.30
CA LYS A 609 28.26 35.79 0.87
C LYS A 609 27.64 36.68 1.92
N MET A 610 26.37 37.02 1.74
CA MET A 610 25.62 37.90 2.63
C MET A 610 24.15 37.56 2.62
N ALA A 611 23.52 37.61 3.79
CA ALA A 611 22.08 37.44 3.92
C ALA A 611 21.56 38.54 4.87
N GLU A 612 20.48 39.21 4.46
CA GLU A 612 19.94 40.37 5.18
C GLU A 612 18.43 40.31 5.27
N HIS A 613 17.87 40.81 6.35
CA HIS A 613 16.44 41.08 6.43
C HIS A 613 16.05 42.19 5.46
N VAL A 614 14.90 42.06 4.85
CA VAL A 614 14.32 43.10 3.97
C VAL A 614 13.30 43.88 4.79
N GLU A 615 13.53 45.16 4.98
CA GLU A 615 12.61 46.03 5.70
C GLU A 615 11.26 46.14 4.99
N GLY A 616 10.18 45.90 5.70
CA GLY A 616 8.84 45.89 5.15
C GLY A 616 8.47 44.62 4.33
N ALA A 617 9.27 43.53 4.44
CA ALA A 617 8.95 42.23 3.86
C ALA A 617 8.79 41.17 4.96
N ASP A 618 7.62 40.50 4.97
CA ASP A 618 7.32 39.50 6.00
C ASP A 618 7.95 38.14 5.70
N LYS A 619 8.19 37.81 4.40
CA LYS A 619 8.61 36.47 3.96
C LYS A 619 10.00 36.43 3.33
N LEU A 620 10.63 37.59 2.99
CA LEU A 620 11.81 37.63 2.17
C LEU A 620 13.10 37.89 2.96
N LEU A 621 14.15 37.16 2.57
CA LEU A 621 15.54 37.52 2.85
C LEU A 621 16.21 37.97 1.55
N LYS A 622 17.10 38.94 1.63
CA LYS A 622 17.98 39.36 0.54
C LYS A 622 19.30 38.61 0.65
N LEU A 623 19.63 37.84 -0.37
CA LEU A 623 20.85 37.06 -0.44
C LEU A 623 21.79 37.62 -1.49
N THR A 624 23.07 37.73 -1.15
CA THR A 624 24.15 38.01 -2.08
C THR A 624 24.92 36.70 -2.34
N LEU A 625 24.87 36.19 -3.54
CA LEU A 625 25.37 34.90 -3.94
C LEU A 625 26.64 35.04 -4.79
N ASP A 626 27.67 34.27 -4.46
CA ASP A 626 28.83 34.06 -5.35
C ASP A 626 28.55 32.86 -6.24
N VAL A 627 28.51 33.05 -7.54
CA VAL A 627 28.23 32.01 -8.54
C VAL A 627 29.48 31.69 -9.36
N GLY A 628 30.68 31.86 -8.79
CA GLY A 628 31.96 31.61 -9.44
C GLY A 628 32.19 32.52 -10.65
N ALA A 629 32.49 31.95 -11.82
CA ALA A 629 32.76 32.70 -13.05
C ALA A 629 31.57 33.56 -13.51
N LEU A 630 30.35 33.31 -13.05
CA LEU A 630 29.16 34.12 -13.34
C LEU A 630 29.05 35.37 -12.47
N GLY A 631 30.00 35.57 -11.56
CA GLY A 631 30.05 36.71 -10.66
C GLY A 631 29.08 36.64 -9.48
N THR A 632 28.81 37.81 -8.91
CA THR A 632 27.93 37.97 -7.77
C THR A 632 26.50 38.25 -8.24
N ARG A 633 25.51 37.63 -7.61
CA ARG A 633 24.08 37.78 -7.91
C ARG A 633 23.32 38.18 -6.64
N GLN A 634 22.38 39.09 -6.77
CA GLN A 634 21.43 39.44 -5.73
C GLN A 634 20.11 38.68 -5.94
N VAL A 635 19.62 37.99 -4.93
CA VAL A 635 18.37 37.22 -4.99
C VAL A 635 17.51 37.51 -3.75
N PHE A 636 16.20 37.68 -3.96
CA PHE A 636 15.20 37.74 -2.88
C PHE A 636 14.53 36.37 -2.73
N ALA A 637 14.73 35.72 -1.60
CA ALA A 637 14.25 34.37 -1.31
C ALA A 637 13.19 34.37 -0.19
N GLY A 638 12.10 33.64 -0.39
CA GLY A 638 10.97 33.53 0.55
C GLY A 638 11.23 32.58 1.73
N ILE A 639 12.35 32.74 2.40
CA ILE A 639 12.85 31.81 3.44
C ILE A 639 12.99 32.43 4.83
N LYS A 640 12.49 33.64 5.02
CA LYS A 640 12.64 34.40 6.29
C LYS A 640 12.04 33.69 7.51
N SER A 641 10.98 32.91 7.31
CA SER A 641 10.33 32.16 8.40
C SER A 641 11.12 30.92 8.86
N ALA A 642 12.06 30.45 8.02
CA ALA A 642 12.79 29.20 8.26
C ALA A 642 14.28 29.39 8.60
N TYR A 643 14.85 30.58 8.30
CA TYR A 643 16.28 30.81 8.48
C TYR A 643 16.60 32.18 9.07
N ASP A 644 17.49 32.17 10.05
CA ASP A 644 18.19 33.40 10.50
C ASP A 644 19.28 33.74 9.46
N PRO A 645 19.35 34.98 8.95
CA PRO A 645 20.38 35.42 8.02
C PRO A 645 21.80 35.06 8.41
N ALA A 646 22.15 35.16 9.69
CA ALA A 646 23.47 34.86 10.20
C ALA A 646 23.89 33.40 9.97
N THR A 647 22.92 32.46 9.98
CA THR A 647 23.17 31.03 9.78
C THR A 647 23.36 30.65 8.30
N LEU A 648 23.04 31.55 7.41
CA LEU A 648 23.12 31.32 5.95
C LEU A 648 24.46 31.72 5.34
N VAL A 649 25.16 32.66 5.96
CA VAL A 649 26.43 33.16 5.44
C VAL A 649 27.48 32.06 5.39
N GLY A 650 28.09 31.90 4.25
CA GLY A 650 29.10 30.87 4.01
C GLY A 650 28.56 29.54 3.50
N ARG A 651 27.25 29.28 3.59
CA ARG A 651 26.61 28.04 3.08
C ARG A 651 26.62 28.01 1.55
N LEU A 652 26.71 26.79 1.02
CA LEU A 652 26.47 26.51 -0.39
C LEU A 652 24.99 26.21 -0.62
N THR A 653 24.47 26.67 -1.75
CA THR A 653 23.10 26.39 -2.22
C THR A 653 23.07 26.23 -3.72
N VAL A 654 21.91 25.87 -4.27
CA VAL A 654 21.70 25.77 -5.72
C VAL A 654 20.86 26.95 -6.18
N VAL A 655 21.26 27.60 -7.27
CA VAL A 655 20.58 28.74 -7.88
C VAL A 655 20.28 28.50 -9.35
N VAL A 656 19.10 28.92 -9.81
CA VAL A 656 18.79 29.04 -11.25
C VAL A 656 19.43 30.31 -11.76
N ALA A 657 20.54 30.19 -12.49
CA ALA A 657 21.40 31.30 -12.86
C ALA A 657 20.98 32.03 -14.15
N ASN A 658 20.19 31.40 -15.00
CA ASN A 658 19.73 31.96 -16.28
C ASN A 658 18.30 32.49 -16.26
N LEU A 659 17.71 32.70 -15.09
CA LEU A 659 16.44 33.44 -14.99
C LEU A 659 16.63 34.90 -15.34
N ALA A 660 15.73 35.48 -16.13
CA ALA A 660 15.71 36.88 -16.44
C ALA A 660 15.58 37.72 -15.14
N PRO A 661 16.38 38.78 -14.95
CA PRO A 661 16.28 39.62 -13.76
C PRO A 661 14.88 40.18 -13.58
N ARG A 662 14.33 40.05 -12.37
CA ARG A 662 12.99 40.49 -12.04
C ARG A 662 13.03 41.69 -11.09
N LYS A 663 12.39 42.77 -11.48
CA LYS A 663 12.19 43.94 -10.58
C LYS A 663 11.12 43.61 -9.53
N MET A 664 11.52 43.62 -8.29
CA MET A 664 10.64 43.44 -7.11
C MET A 664 10.48 44.76 -6.37
N LYS A 665 9.53 44.83 -5.41
CA LYS A 665 9.31 46.04 -4.59
C LYS A 665 10.59 46.49 -3.86
N PHE A 666 11.49 45.55 -3.56
CA PHE A 666 12.68 45.77 -2.73
C PHE A 666 14.01 45.78 -3.54
N GLY A 667 13.97 45.64 -4.86
CA GLY A 667 15.16 45.65 -5.74
C GLY A 667 15.09 44.65 -6.87
N MET A 668 16.21 44.42 -7.54
CA MET A 668 16.32 43.43 -8.63
C MET A 668 16.69 42.07 -8.04
N SER A 669 15.97 41.02 -8.45
CA SER A 669 16.32 39.62 -8.19
C SER A 669 16.89 39.00 -9.46
N GLU A 670 18.14 38.51 -9.40
CA GLU A 670 18.93 38.05 -10.56
C GLU A 670 19.09 36.54 -10.61
N GLY A 671 18.08 35.81 -10.12
CA GLY A 671 18.03 34.35 -10.05
C GLY A 671 17.04 33.89 -9.03
N MET A 672 16.97 32.57 -8.81
CA MET A 672 16.11 31.93 -7.83
C MET A 672 16.89 30.84 -7.09
N VAL A 673 16.95 30.94 -5.76
CA VAL A 673 17.52 29.89 -4.93
C VAL A 673 16.50 28.77 -4.78
N LEU A 674 16.96 27.54 -4.92
CA LEU A 674 16.10 26.37 -4.81
C LEU A 674 15.93 25.96 -3.33
N ALA A 675 14.68 25.78 -2.94
CA ALA A 675 14.31 25.28 -1.62
C ALA A 675 13.16 24.28 -1.76
N ALA A 676 13.23 23.20 -1.01
CA ALA A 676 12.14 22.26 -0.90
C ALA A 676 11.13 22.75 0.15
N SER A 677 9.85 22.65 -0.18
CA SER A 677 8.73 22.84 0.74
C SER A 677 7.60 21.90 0.34
N GLY A 678 6.85 21.39 1.29
CA GLY A 678 5.79 20.43 1.03
C GLY A 678 4.71 20.49 2.11
N GLU A 679 3.95 19.43 2.27
CA GLU A 679 2.89 19.34 3.29
C GLU A 679 3.42 19.35 4.74
N VAL A 680 4.69 19.02 4.94
CA VAL A 680 5.36 19.15 6.24
C VAL A 680 5.76 20.63 6.44
N PRO A 681 5.45 21.25 7.58
CA PRO A 681 5.85 22.63 7.86
C PRO A 681 7.37 22.77 7.80
N GLY A 682 7.89 23.62 6.90
CA GLY A 682 9.31 23.90 6.73
C GLY A 682 9.66 24.34 5.32
N ILE A 683 10.78 25.08 5.21
CA ILE A 683 11.41 25.46 3.95
C ILE A 683 12.87 25.03 4.05
N PHE A 684 13.32 24.18 3.15
CA PHE A 684 14.64 23.55 3.19
C PHE A 684 15.47 23.96 1.98
N LEU A 685 16.52 24.76 2.18
CA LEU A 685 17.46 25.12 1.11
C LEU A 685 18.20 23.88 0.61
N LEU A 686 18.20 23.69 -0.71
CA LEU A 686 19.01 22.66 -1.33
C LEU A 686 20.49 23.03 -1.17
N SER A 687 21.27 22.15 -0.57
CA SER A 687 22.70 22.31 -0.34
C SER A 687 23.44 21.17 -0.99
N PRO A 688 24.49 21.45 -1.81
CA PRO A 688 25.35 20.39 -2.34
C PRO A 688 26.26 19.84 -1.23
N ASP A 689 26.79 18.63 -1.44
CA ASP A 689 27.73 17.96 -0.54
C ASP A 689 29.05 18.72 -0.40
N ALA A 690 29.81 18.36 0.63
CA ALA A 690 31.12 18.92 0.90
C ALA A 690 32.08 18.66 -0.30
N GLY A 691 32.79 19.71 -0.71
CA GLY A 691 33.71 19.69 -1.87
C GLY A 691 33.17 20.40 -3.10
N ALA A 692 31.85 20.65 -3.17
CA ALA A 692 31.30 21.49 -4.24
C ALA A 692 31.83 22.94 -4.16
N GLN A 693 32.02 23.58 -5.31
CA GLN A 693 32.53 24.95 -5.39
C GLN A 693 31.56 25.87 -6.15
N PRO A 694 31.52 27.18 -5.79
CA PRO A 694 30.69 28.15 -6.51
C PRO A 694 30.95 28.14 -8.02
N GLY A 695 29.89 28.17 -8.80
CA GLY A 695 29.93 28.14 -10.25
C GLY A 695 29.86 26.76 -10.89
N MET A 696 30.02 25.68 -10.12
CA MET A 696 29.81 24.31 -10.63
C MET A 696 28.40 24.15 -11.17
N LYS A 697 28.28 23.51 -12.37
CA LYS A 697 26.99 23.24 -12.99
C LYS A 697 26.36 22.00 -12.35
N VAL A 698 25.10 22.11 -11.97
CA VAL A 698 24.27 20.97 -11.56
C VAL A 698 23.63 20.38 -12.82
N LYS A 699 23.80 19.08 -13.00
CA LYS A 699 23.35 18.35 -14.20
C LYS A 699 22.31 17.31 -13.83
#